data_5e8fd418f87bf6a424d1c36a24c4a4fe
#
_entry.id   5e8fd418f87bf6a424d1c36a24c4a4fe
#
_cell.length_a   1.000
_cell.length_b   1.000
_cell.length_c   1.000
_cell.angle_alpha   90.00
_cell.angle_beta   90.00
_cell.angle_gamma   90.00
#
_symmetry.space_group_name_H-M   'P 1'
#
loop_
_entity.id
_entity.type
_entity.pdbx_description
1 polymer ?
#
loop_
_entity_poly.entity_id
_entity_poly.type
_entity_poly.pdbx_seq_one_letter_code
_entity_poly.pdbx_strand_id
1 'polypeptide(L)'
;MKKINQELIALFDKYGSDRRQALRENKKLSYLYALADLRENLLDWCQFDPEQQALQIGADAGALTGLLARRLSSVTVLDASEENLEVVRRRFQTEPELAAKIRYVCADVETYAMKAEKRGGTYGYVMLIGGLTAADKAGRAAQMTAAKQLLSAHGTLIAAASNWFGVKYMAGAERETGALSWNEMKQLLPGGEFYYPMPDYRTAGEIFSDAYLPKKGDLTGVLPVYDCPQYMLMDMGAALDAACEDGRFPEFANAFLVFWQRQAAPEAENASQDVIYVKYNRTREDRFQIRTEIREKNGTREVWKTALYPEGKAHIQSFEEKYQVLDRQNPSLKLAKPELQDEGMTAVFPYLEGKTRAELLGEILTAQGADAEVSAIRAAMDEIYSIRPEERKPFAVTPEFIKVFNALGELDSYRDKETENGGGWASLGAVLADESCSASNIDALFENMLVTADGTYAIDYEWVFLFPVPAGFVKYRTLVYFYRRYKSLLGGQAEREFIGQFPEYVKADEKLLSLYEAMERGFQEYVHGENQRTYQEDYMVKTKTLADLSHVDGELARANERLDALRAENSEKDTALRKVQEVQRLTNNHVANLDVIISDLRHENAELGKTLTYLNGHEAVIFKVRRKLGQAFNRCYPKGTVRRKKLGYWKRTILHPGKMMKMYTTEEGKNLIKGDFEIGEEYLTYGKIHLPKEENPTVSIVIPVYNQIHYTYLCLQSILEHTKDVSYEVIIADDVSTDATEHLAEFADNLVICRNQTNQGFLRNCNQAAKAARGKYVMFLNNDTQVTEGWLSSLVNLIESDSTIGMVGSKLVYPDGRLQEAGGIIWSDGSGWNYGRLDDPDKAEYNYVKDVDYISGAAILLSTALWKQIGVSTSGLPRRTAKIRIWHLRCGKRATASFTSQNPRSSISKAFPTERMSTEPV
;
A
#
# COMPACT_ATOMS: atom_id res chain seq x y z
N MET A 1 -26.64 -22.49 -7.54
CA MET A 1 -25.46 -22.09 -8.33
C MET A 1 -24.49 -21.36 -7.41
N LYS A 2 -23.21 -21.69 -7.44
CA LYS A 2 -22.21 -20.94 -6.67
C LYS A 2 -22.26 -19.47 -7.09
N LYS A 3 -22.13 -18.53 -6.15
CA LYS A 3 -22.17 -17.08 -6.43
C LYS A 3 -21.19 -16.68 -7.52
N ILE A 4 -19.98 -17.23 -7.52
CA ILE A 4 -18.96 -16.95 -8.53
C ILE A 4 -19.39 -17.36 -9.95
N ASN A 5 -20.08 -18.49 -10.11
CA ASN A 5 -20.56 -18.96 -11.41
C ASN A 5 -21.60 -17.99 -12.01
N GLN A 6 -22.52 -17.46 -11.16
CA GLN A 6 -23.49 -16.46 -11.59
C GLN A 6 -22.82 -15.16 -12.03
N GLU A 7 -21.82 -14.70 -11.27
CA GLU A 7 -21.03 -13.51 -11.59
C GLU A 7 -20.30 -13.69 -12.92
N LEU A 8 -19.63 -14.84 -13.15
CA LEU A 8 -18.93 -15.11 -14.43
C LEU A 8 -19.88 -15.17 -15.62
N ILE A 9 -21.02 -15.83 -15.47
CA ILE A 9 -22.06 -15.85 -16.54
C ILE A 9 -22.49 -14.44 -16.88
N ALA A 10 -22.79 -13.60 -15.88
CA ALA A 10 -23.18 -12.22 -16.11
C ALA A 10 -22.07 -11.40 -16.82
N LEU A 11 -20.80 -11.69 -16.53
CA LEU A 11 -19.68 -11.05 -17.24
C LEU A 11 -19.60 -11.51 -18.70
N PHE A 12 -19.75 -12.80 -18.99
CA PHE A 12 -19.78 -13.29 -20.37
C PHE A 12 -20.98 -12.77 -21.16
N ASP A 13 -22.16 -12.65 -20.53
CA ASP A 13 -23.33 -12.07 -21.15
C ASP A 13 -23.15 -10.57 -21.47
N LYS A 14 -22.43 -9.83 -20.60
CA LYS A 14 -22.18 -8.39 -20.77
C LYS A 14 -21.06 -8.08 -21.77
N TYR A 15 -19.93 -8.78 -21.68
CA TYR A 15 -18.70 -8.43 -22.39
C TYR A 15 -18.39 -9.38 -23.58
N GLY A 16 -19.11 -10.49 -23.70
CA GLY A 16 -18.85 -11.49 -24.75
C GLY A 16 -17.43 -12.05 -24.70
N SER A 17 -16.70 -11.92 -25.82
CA SER A 17 -15.30 -12.34 -25.95
C SER A 17 -14.29 -11.31 -25.41
N ASP A 18 -14.71 -10.08 -25.09
CA ASP A 18 -13.81 -9.04 -24.58
C ASP A 18 -13.54 -9.24 -23.08
N ARG A 19 -12.73 -10.24 -22.78
CA ARG A 19 -12.34 -10.60 -21.39
C ARG A 19 -11.45 -9.55 -20.74
N ARG A 20 -10.65 -8.82 -21.52
CA ARG A 20 -9.78 -7.76 -21.00
C ARG A 20 -10.60 -6.59 -20.46
N GLN A 21 -11.64 -6.16 -21.18
CA GLN A 21 -12.56 -5.13 -20.71
C GLN A 21 -13.30 -5.57 -19.44
N ALA A 22 -13.73 -6.86 -19.39
CA ALA A 22 -14.35 -7.41 -18.19
C ALA A 22 -13.44 -7.32 -16.96
N LEU A 23 -12.14 -7.61 -17.10
CA LEU A 23 -11.14 -7.50 -16.02
C LEU A 23 -10.89 -6.04 -15.61
N ARG A 24 -10.80 -5.11 -16.56
CA ARG A 24 -10.57 -3.69 -16.29
C ARG A 24 -11.69 -3.07 -15.45
N GLU A 25 -12.93 -3.47 -15.70
CA GLU A 25 -14.11 -2.94 -15.01
C GLU A 25 -14.43 -3.69 -13.70
N ASN A 26 -13.92 -4.92 -13.53
CA ASN A 26 -14.28 -5.79 -12.39
C ASN A 26 -13.05 -6.45 -11.77
N LYS A 27 -12.55 -5.87 -10.68
CA LYS A 27 -11.26 -6.21 -10.06
C LYS A 27 -11.43 -7.23 -8.92
N LYS A 28 -11.58 -8.52 -9.25
CA LYS A 28 -11.59 -9.63 -8.28
C LYS A 28 -10.57 -10.68 -8.70
N LEU A 29 -9.77 -11.19 -7.76
CA LEU A 29 -8.75 -12.23 -8.04
C LEU A 29 -9.36 -13.46 -8.71
N SER A 30 -10.57 -13.89 -8.31
CA SER A 30 -11.29 -15.00 -8.96
C SER A 30 -11.61 -14.74 -10.44
N TYR A 31 -11.78 -13.47 -10.84
CA TYR A 31 -11.96 -13.12 -12.25
C TYR A 31 -10.65 -13.13 -13.02
N LEU A 32 -9.55 -12.68 -12.40
CA LEU A 32 -8.22 -12.84 -13.01
C LEU A 32 -7.95 -14.30 -13.35
N TYR A 33 -8.17 -15.21 -12.38
CA TYR A 33 -7.99 -16.66 -12.61
C TYR A 33 -8.93 -17.24 -13.68
N ALA A 34 -10.13 -16.71 -13.82
CA ALA A 34 -11.10 -17.21 -14.79
C ALA A 34 -10.94 -16.62 -16.20
N LEU A 35 -10.57 -15.33 -16.32
CA LEU A 35 -10.68 -14.57 -17.55
C LEU A 35 -9.34 -14.21 -18.21
N ALA A 36 -8.25 -14.10 -17.43
CA ALA A 36 -6.98 -13.60 -17.94
C ALA A 36 -6.31 -14.54 -18.95
N ASP A 37 -5.70 -13.94 -19.98
CA ASP A 37 -4.86 -14.66 -20.95
C ASP A 37 -3.61 -15.29 -20.30
N LEU A 38 -3.22 -14.81 -19.11
CA LEU A 38 -2.15 -15.41 -18.29
C LEU A 38 -2.35 -16.92 -18.05
N ARG A 39 -3.61 -17.39 -18.04
CA ARG A 39 -3.93 -18.81 -17.85
C ARG A 39 -3.37 -19.69 -18.95
N GLU A 40 -3.32 -19.18 -20.18
CA GLU A 40 -2.84 -19.93 -21.34
C GLU A 40 -1.33 -20.14 -21.31
N ASN A 41 -0.56 -19.31 -20.58
CA ASN A 41 0.89 -19.44 -20.45
C ASN A 41 1.34 -20.85 -20.00
N LEU A 42 0.48 -21.52 -19.20
CA LEU A 42 0.80 -22.85 -18.68
C LEU A 42 1.05 -23.87 -19.81
N LEU A 43 0.32 -23.76 -20.92
CA LEU A 43 0.32 -24.77 -22.02
C LEU A 43 0.53 -24.15 -23.42
N ASP A 44 0.60 -22.83 -23.58
CA ASP A 44 0.73 -22.18 -24.90
C ASP A 44 2.02 -22.54 -25.64
N TRP A 45 3.09 -22.83 -24.91
CA TRP A 45 4.39 -23.27 -25.41
C TRP A 45 4.39 -24.73 -25.86
N CYS A 46 3.38 -25.53 -25.47
CA CYS A 46 3.28 -26.94 -25.82
C CYS A 46 2.99 -27.11 -27.32
N GLN A 47 3.63 -28.07 -27.94
CA GLN A 47 3.34 -28.49 -29.31
C GLN A 47 2.36 -29.67 -29.29
N PHE A 48 1.09 -29.37 -29.52
CA PHE A 48 0.04 -30.37 -29.61
C PHE A 48 -0.06 -30.90 -31.04
N ASP A 49 -0.31 -32.21 -31.20
CA ASP A 49 -0.72 -32.78 -32.47
C ASP A 49 -2.19 -32.38 -32.79
N PRO A 50 -2.42 -31.57 -33.84
CA PRO A 50 -3.73 -31.00 -34.14
C PRO A 50 -4.81 -32.03 -34.49
N GLU A 51 -4.41 -33.25 -34.89
CA GLU A 51 -5.34 -34.33 -35.21
C GLU A 51 -5.88 -35.05 -33.96
N GLN A 52 -5.25 -34.87 -32.81
CA GLN A 52 -5.64 -35.52 -31.57
C GLN A 52 -6.82 -34.82 -30.89
N GLN A 53 -7.45 -35.56 -29.98
CA GLN A 53 -8.53 -35.09 -29.12
C GLN A 53 -8.04 -34.96 -27.67
N ALA A 54 -8.56 -33.94 -26.95
CA ALA A 54 -8.29 -33.82 -25.53
C ALA A 54 -9.52 -34.08 -24.66
N LEU A 55 -9.26 -34.62 -23.46
CA LEU A 55 -10.17 -34.61 -22.32
C LEU A 55 -9.64 -33.62 -21.29
N GLN A 56 -10.39 -32.59 -21.03
CA GLN A 56 -10.14 -31.65 -19.93
C GLN A 56 -10.98 -32.07 -18.72
N ILE A 57 -10.33 -32.50 -17.64
CA ILE A 57 -10.97 -32.86 -16.35
C ILE A 57 -10.97 -31.63 -15.44
N GLY A 58 -12.18 -31.17 -15.11
CA GLY A 58 -12.42 -29.88 -14.44
C GLY A 58 -12.68 -28.76 -15.44
N ALA A 59 -13.82 -28.10 -15.29
CA ALA A 59 -14.26 -27.03 -16.19
C ALA A 59 -13.39 -25.76 -16.09
N ASP A 60 -12.91 -25.42 -14.90
CA ASP A 60 -12.03 -24.26 -14.62
C ASP A 60 -12.47 -22.98 -15.35
N ALA A 61 -13.78 -22.71 -15.35
CA ALA A 61 -14.42 -21.62 -16.09
C ALA A 61 -14.02 -21.52 -17.59
N GLY A 62 -13.47 -22.58 -18.17
CA GLY A 62 -13.00 -22.63 -19.55
C GLY A 62 -11.68 -21.91 -19.81
N ALA A 63 -10.90 -21.60 -18.77
CA ALA A 63 -9.69 -20.78 -18.89
C ALA A 63 -8.65 -21.33 -19.89
N LEU A 64 -8.49 -22.66 -19.98
CA LEU A 64 -7.61 -23.33 -20.93
C LEU A 64 -8.35 -23.93 -22.13
N THR A 65 -9.67 -24.07 -22.04
CA THR A 65 -10.48 -24.74 -23.07
C THR A 65 -10.35 -24.08 -24.44
N GLY A 66 -10.26 -22.75 -24.48
CA GLY A 66 -10.08 -22.00 -25.74
C GLY A 66 -8.75 -22.31 -26.44
N LEU A 67 -7.65 -22.35 -25.70
CA LEU A 67 -6.32 -22.74 -26.20
C LEU A 67 -6.37 -24.14 -26.79
N LEU A 68 -6.92 -25.10 -26.04
CA LEU A 68 -7.01 -26.49 -26.47
C LEU A 68 -7.88 -26.63 -27.73
N ALA A 69 -9.02 -25.95 -27.82
CA ALA A 69 -9.89 -25.97 -28.97
C ALA A 69 -9.25 -25.33 -30.24
N ARG A 70 -8.38 -24.34 -30.07
CA ARG A 70 -7.59 -23.77 -31.18
C ARG A 70 -6.52 -24.72 -31.69
N ARG A 71 -5.91 -25.50 -30.81
CA ARG A 71 -4.74 -26.35 -31.09
C ARG A 71 -5.07 -27.80 -31.50
N LEU A 72 -6.26 -28.29 -31.16
CA LEU A 72 -6.64 -29.71 -31.29
C LEU A 72 -7.90 -29.90 -32.15
N SER A 73 -8.14 -31.15 -32.58
CA SER A 73 -9.33 -31.47 -33.38
C SER A 73 -10.64 -31.33 -32.59
N SER A 74 -10.65 -31.68 -31.29
CA SER A 74 -11.77 -31.46 -30.39
C SER A 74 -11.36 -31.54 -28.91
N VAL A 75 -12.18 -30.94 -28.03
CA VAL A 75 -11.98 -30.96 -26.58
C VAL A 75 -13.24 -31.43 -25.90
N THR A 76 -13.14 -32.42 -25.05
CA THR A 76 -14.23 -32.84 -24.15
C THR A 76 -13.97 -32.24 -22.76
N VAL A 77 -14.87 -31.40 -22.26
CA VAL A 77 -14.81 -30.82 -20.89
C VAL A 77 -15.66 -31.71 -19.98
N LEU A 78 -15.01 -32.32 -19.03
CA LEU A 78 -15.61 -33.19 -18.01
C LEU A 78 -15.64 -32.50 -16.66
N ASP A 79 -16.80 -32.31 -16.07
CA ASP A 79 -16.95 -31.75 -14.72
C ASP A 79 -18.14 -32.39 -14.01
N ALA A 80 -18.05 -32.64 -12.72
CA ALA A 80 -19.13 -33.19 -11.92
C ALA A 80 -20.32 -32.23 -11.71
N SER A 81 -20.11 -30.94 -11.99
CA SER A 81 -21.09 -29.87 -11.82
C SER A 81 -21.58 -29.34 -13.17
N GLU A 82 -22.87 -29.54 -13.46
CA GLU A 82 -23.51 -28.93 -14.64
C GLU A 82 -23.43 -27.38 -14.61
N GLU A 83 -23.43 -26.79 -13.40
CA GLU A 83 -23.27 -25.34 -13.25
C GLU A 83 -21.91 -24.83 -13.73
N ASN A 84 -20.84 -25.60 -13.48
CA ASN A 84 -19.50 -25.27 -13.99
C ASN A 84 -19.44 -25.40 -15.51
N LEU A 85 -20.06 -26.40 -16.07
CA LEU A 85 -20.15 -26.58 -17.54
C LEU A 85 -20.97 -25.47 -18.20
N GLU A 86 -22.01 -24.95 -17.55
CA GLU A 86 -22.77 -23.82 -18.08
C GLU A 86 -21.91 -22.55 -18.16
N VAL A 87 -21.01 -22.30 -17.18
CA VAL A 87 -20.03 -21.21 -17.26
C VAL A 87 -19.18 -21.31 -18.51
N VAL A 88 -18.70 -22.52 -18.85
CA VAL A 88 -17.89 -22.74 -20.05
C VAL A 88 -18.71 -22.56 -21.34
N ARG A 89 -19.98 -23.03 -21.39
CA ARG A 89 -20.86 -22.78 -22.53
C ARG A 89 -21.06 -21.28 -22.77
N ARG A 90 -21.31 -20.52 -21.71
CA ARG A 90 -21.48 -19.05 -21.79
C ARG A 90 -20.21 -18.36 -22.27
N ARG A 91 -19.05 -18.81 -21.81
CA ARG A 91 -17.76 -18.26 -22.26
C ARG A 91 -17.59 -18.31 -23.78
N PHE A 92 -17.99 -19.41 -24.42
CA PHE A 92 -17.79 -19.62 -25.86
C PHE A 92 -19.04 -19.37 -26.72
N GLN A 93 -20.14 -18.85 -26.15
CA GLN A 93 -21.38 -18.62 -26.92
C GLN A 93 -21.22 -17.64 -28.09
N THR A 94 -20.27 -16.72 -28.01
CA THR A 94 -19.95 -15.73 -29.03
C THR A 94 -18.84 -16.17 -29.99
N GLU A 95 -18.28 -17.36 -29.79
CA GLU A 95 -17.17 -17.95 -30.56
C GLU A 95 -17.59 -19.28 -31.20
N PRO A 96 -18.49 -19.31 -32.24
CA PRO A 96 -19.15 -20.52 -32.70
C PRO A 96 -18.19 -21.58 -33.28
N GLU A 97 -17.07 -21.14 -33.88
CA GLU A 97 -16.06 -22.05 -34.40
C GLU A 97 -15.37 -22.84 -33.29
N LEU A 98 -15.04 -22.20 -32.17
CA LEU A 98 -14.47 -22.89 -31.01
C LEU A 98 -15.54 -23.73 -30.30
N ALA A 99 -16.75 -23.21 -30.14
CA ALA A 99 -17.85 -23.91 -29.50
C ALA A 99 -18.17 -25.25 -30.21
N ALA A 100 -18.06 -25.30 -31.56
CA ALA A 100 -18.27 -26.51 -32.35
C ALA A 100 -17.28 -27.63 -32.04
N LYS A 101 -16.08 -27.28 -31.55
CA LYS A 101 -15.04 -28.25 -31.16
C LYS A 101 -15.15 -28.72 -29.70
N ILE A 102 -16.01 -28.11 -28.90
CA ILE A 102 -16.10 -28.36 -27.45
C ILE A 102 -17.31 -29.26 -27.14
N ARG A 103 -17.07 -30.36 -26.45
CA ARG A 103 -18.11 -31.27 -25.94
C ARG A 103 -18.17 -31.19 -24.44
N TYR A 104 -19.36 -31.24 -23.86
CA TYR A 104 -19.59 -31.11 -22.40
C TYR A 104 -20.12 -32.42 -21.83
N VAL A 105 -19.51 -32.90 -20.75
CA VAL A 105 -19.92 -34.10 -20.04
C VAL A 105 -20.01 -33.83 -18.57
N CYS A 106 -21.22 -34.02 -17.99
CA CYS A 106 -21.45 -33.90 -16.57
C CYS A 106 -21.27 -35.28 -15.88
N ALA A 107 -20.10 -35.50 -15.30
CA ALA A 107 -19.75 -36.68 -14.51
C ALA A 107 -18.47 -36.45 -13.72
N ASP A 108 -18.21 -37.21 -12.65
CA ASP A 108 -16.89 -37.39 -12.07
C ASP A 108 -16.00 -38.27 -12.97
N VAL A 109 -14.68 -38.15 -12.80
CA VAL A 109 -13.70 -38.81 -13.67
C VAL A 109 -13.77 -40.36 -13.53
N GLU A 110 -13.99 -40.87 -12.34
CA GLU A 110 -14.05 -42.30 -12.05
C GLU A 110 -15.26 -42.93 -12.74
N THR A 111 -16.43 -42.33 -12.62
CA THR A 111 -17.67 -42.77 -13.30
C THR A 111 -17.51 -42.69 -14.82
N TYR A 112 -16.87 -41.64 -15.31
CA TYR A 112 -16.64 -41.45 -16.75
C TYR A 112 -15.69 -42.53 -17.29
N ALA A 113 -14.58 -42.83 -16.59
CA ALA A 113 -13.62 -43.86 -16.98
C ALA A 113 -14.25 -45.26 -17.05
N MET A 114 -15.04 -45.63 -16.04
CA MET A 114 -15.75 -46.90 -16.03
C MET A 114 -16.71 -47.06 -17.23
N LYS A 115 -17.32 -45.98 -17.70
CA LYS A 115 -18.22 -45.98 -18.89
C LYS A 115 -17.41 -45.99 -20.19
N ALA A 116 -16.27 -45.30 -20.23
CA ALA A 116 -15.41 -45.22 -21.40
C ALA A 116 -14.73 -46.56 -21.71
N GLU A 117 -14.30 -47.29 -20.70
CA GLU A 117 -13.75 -48.67 -20.83
C GLU A 117 -14.69 -49.58 -21.62
N LYS A 118 -16.00 -49.49 -21.43
CA LYS A 118 -17.00 -50.26 -22.16
C LYS A 118 -17.25 -49.80 -23.59
N ARG A 119 -16.85 -48.57 -23.95
CA ARG A 119 -17.11 -47.93 -25.27
C ARG A 119 -15.86 -47.77 -26.12
N GLY A 120 -14.67 -48.09 -25.61
CA GLY A 120 -13.39 -47.93 -26.32
C GLY A 120 -12.96 -46.50 -26.61
N GLY A 121 -13.50 -45.50 -25.83
CA GLY A 121 -13.18 -44.10 -26.02
C GLY A 121 -11.88 -43.72 -25.27
N THR A 122 -10.83 -43.37 -26.01
CA THR A 122 -9.56 -42.90 -25.46
C THR A 122 -9.16 -41.58 -26.11
N TYR A 123 -8.31 -40.81 -25.42
CA TYR A 123 -7.88 -39.46 -25.84
C TYR A 123 -6.36 -39.42 -26.06
N GLY A 124 -5.93 -38.63 -27.03
CA GLY A 124 -4.50 -38.33 -27.23
C GLY A 124 -3.92 -37.52 -26.09
N TYR A 125 -4.73 -36.61 -25.54
CA TYR A 125 -4.35 -35.81 -24.39
C TYR A 125 -5.41 -35.86 -23.29
N VAL A 126 -4.98 -36.06 -22.05
CA VAL A 126 -5.82 -35.92 -20.84
C VAL A 126 -5.25 -34.84 -19.95
N MET A 127 -6.04 -33.77 -19.74
CA MET A 127 -5.64 -32.61 -18.94
C MET A 127 -6.25 -32.72 -17.54
N LEU A 128 -5.40 -32.72 -16.52
CA LEU A 128 -5.80 -32.73 -15.10
C LEU A 128 -5.19 -31.51 -14.40
N ILE A 129 -5.64 -30.32 -14.80
CA ILE A 129 -5.09 -29.03 -14.33
C ILE A 129 -5.93 -28.53 -13.16
N GLY A 130 -5.40 -28.62 -11.93
CA GLY A 130 -6.16 -28.30 -10.71
C GLY A 130 -7.36 -29.23 -10.46
N GLY A 131 -7.47 -30.31 -11.21
CA GLY A 131 -8.61 -31.22 -11.16
C GLY A 131 -8.53 -32.31 -10.09
N LEU A 132 -7.46 -32.40 -9.30
CA LEU A 132 -7.36 -33.29 -8.14
C LEU A 132 -8.13 -32.66 -6.96
N THR A 133 -9.39 -33.05 -6.80
CA THR A 133 -10.29 -32.45 -5.81
C THR A 133 -10.46 -33.27 -4.52
N ALA A 134 -9.99 -34.52 -4.52
CA ALA A 134 -10.08 -35.40 -3.35
C ALA A 134 -9.16 -34.91 -2.22
N ALA A 135 -9.70 -34.87 -1.00
CA ALA A 135 -8.98 -34.37 0.18
C ALA A 135 -7.88 -35.35 0.66
N ASP A 136 -8.09 -36.64 0.48
CA ASP A 136 -7.16 -37.68 0.91
C ASP A 136 -6.33 -38.27 -0.25
N LYS A 137 -5.22 -38.92 0.10
CA LYS A 137 -4.29 -39.53 -0.86
C LYS A 137 -4.92 -40.65 -1.70
N ALA A 138 -5.83 -41.44 -1.10
CA ALA A 138 -6.46 -42.56 -1.79
C ALA A 138 -7.41 -42.09 -2.87
N GLY A 139 -8.19 -41.06 -2.59
CA GLY A 139 -9.08 -40.42 -3.57
C GLY A 139 -8.30 -39.76 -4.70
N ARG A 140 -7.21 -39.02 -4.41
CA ARG A 140 -6.34 -38.46 -5.47
C ARG A 140 -5.70 -39.54 -6.36
N ALA A 141 -5.27 -40.66 -5.76
CA ALA A 141 -4.77 -41.79 -6.50
C ALA A 141 -5.82 -42.45 -7.40
N ALA A 142 -7.06 -42.57 -6.93
CA ALA A 142 -8.20 -43.06 -7.70
C ALA A 142 -8.50 -42.14 -8.90
N GLN A 143 -8.58 -40.84 -8.68
CA GLN A 143 -8.77 -39.84 -9.75
C GLN A 143 -7.67 -39.89 -10.79
N MET A 144 -6.41 -39.98 -10.36
CA MET A 144 -5.26 -40.10 -11.27
C MET A 144 -5.30 -41.41 -12.06
N THR A 145 -5.66 -42.52 -11.43
CA THR A 145 -5.81 -43.84 -12.09
C THR A 145 -6.92 -43.79 -13.14
N ALA A 146 -8.04 -43.21 -12.83
CA ALA A 146 -9.16 -43.00 -13.77
C ALA A 146 -8.74 -42.14 -14.96
N ALA A 147 -8.00 -41.06 -14.75
CA ALA A 147 -7.46 -40.21 -15.81
C ALA A 147 -6.52 -40.99 -16.74
N LYS A 148 -5.62 -41.79 -16.17
CA LYS A 148 -4.71 -42.67 -16.97
C LYS A 148 -5.43 -43.69 -17.80
N GLN A 149 -6.56 -44.24 -17.33
CA GLN A 149 -7.36 -45.23 -18.10
C GLN A 149 -7.96 -44.62 -19.37
N LEU A 150 -8.18 -43.31 -19.42
CA LEU A 150 -8.77 -42.57 -20.53
C LEU A 150 -7.78 -42.21 -21.63
N LEU A 151 -6.46 -42.45 -21.42
CA LEU A 151 -5.44 -42.21 -22.41
C LEU A 151 -5.42 -43.27 -23.50
N SER A 152 -5.16 -42.84 -24.72
CA SER A 152 -4.75 -43.73 -25.82
C SER A 152 -3.38 -44.38 -25.51
N ALA A 153 -2.96 -45.38 -26.33
CA ALA A 153 -1.72 -46.11 -26.10
C ALA A 153 -0.48 -45.21 -26.03
N HIS A 154 -0.45 -44.17 -26.86
CA HIS A 154 0.64 -43.16 -26.94
C HIS A 154 0.19 -41.77 -26.46
N GLY A 155 -0.91 -41.71 -25.71
CA GLY A 155 -1.44 -40.46 -25.21
C GLY A 155 -0.63 -39.89 -24.07
N THR A 156 -0.69 -38.57 -23.91
CA THR A 156 -0.02 -37.82 -22.86
C THR A 156 -1.02 -37.32 -21.81
N LEU A 157 -0.77 -37.64 -20.55
CA LEU A 157 -1.44 -37.03 -19.40
C LEU A 157 -0.66 -35.77 -18.99
N ILE A 158 -1.34 -34.65 -18.95
CA ILE A 158 -0.78 -33.36 -18.48
C ILE A 158 -1.48 -32.98 -17.18
N ALA A 159 -0.75 -32.99 -16.08
CA ALA A 159 -1.28 -32.72 -14.76
C ALA A 159 -0.60 -31.51 -14.13
N ALA A 160 -1.38 -30.59 -13.56
CA ALA A 160 -0.85 -29.49 -12.74
C ALA A 160 -1.59 -29.38 -11.42
N ALA A 161 -0.84 -29.11 -10.36
CA ALA A 161 -1.36 -28.95 -9.02
C ALA A 161 -0.45 -28.06 -8.15
N SER A 162 -1.02 -27.46 -7.12
CA SER A 162 -0.26 -26.73 -6.11
C SER A 162 0.56 -27.68 -5.23
N ASN A 163 1.76 -27.26 -4.85
CA ASN A 163 2.64 -28.02 -3.97
C ASN A 163 2.26 -27.76 -2.50
N TRP A 164 2.00 -28.83 -1.75
CA TRP A 164 1.72 -28.76 -0.31
C TRP A 164 2.82 -28.04 0.49
N PHE A 165 4.09 -28.20 0.07
CA PHE A 165 5.26 -27.56 0.66
C PHE A 165 5.70 -26.30 -0.09
N GLY A 166 4.88 -25.76 -0.98
CA GLY A 166 5.18 -24.53 -1.69
C GLY A 166 5.44 -23.37 -0.73
N VAL A 167 6.48 -22.58 -1.01
CA VAL A 167 6.94 -21.49 -0.15
C VAL A 167 5.82 -20.49 0.13
N LYS A 168 4.89 -20.26 -0.81
CA LYS A 168 3.73 -19.37 -0.60
C LYS A 168 2.89 -19.75 0.63
N TYR A 169 2.73 -21.04 0.89
CA TYR A 169 1.97 -21.53 2.05
C TYR A 169 2.71 -21.38 3.38
N MET A 170 4.06 -21.45 3.31
CA MET A 170 4.90 -21.15 4.48
C MET A 170 4.91 -19.65 4.77
N ALA A 171 4.78 -18.81 3.75
CA ALA A 171 4.67 -17.38 3.87
C ALA A 171 3.29 -16.90 4.37
N GLY A 172 2.29 -17.81 4.48
CA GLY A 172 1.00 -17.52 5.08
C GLY A 172 -0.19 -17.53 4.09
N ALA A 173 -0.01 -17.93 2.83
CA ALA A 173 -1.11 -18.11 1.90
C ALA A 173 -2.03 -19.26 2.36
N GLU A 174 -3.33 -19.16 2.01
CA GLU A 174 -4.31 -20.21 2.30
C GLU A 174 -4.05 -21.46 1.45
N ARG A 175 -4.06 -22.64 2.08
CA ARG A 175 -3.80 -23.90 1.36
C ARG A 175 -5.00 -24.33 0.54
N GLU A 176 -4.72 -24.70 -0.71
CA GLU A 176 -5.73 -25.22 -1.62
C GLU A 176 -6.09 -26.66 -1.32
N THR A 177 -7.40 -26.98 -1.47
CA THR A 177 -7.86 -28.36 -1.48
C THR A 177 -7.27 -29.07 -2.70
N GLY A 178 -6.65 -30.24 -2.51
CA GLY A 178 -6.02 -31.00 -3.60
C GLY A 178 -4.52 -30.67 -3.80
N ALA A 179 -3.94 -29.78 -3.04
CA ALA A 179 -2.48 -29.61 -2.99
C ALA A 179 -1.80 -30.92 -2.52
N LEU A 180 -0.71 -31.29 -3.16
CA LEU A 180 0.04 -32.51 -2.87
C LEU A 180 1.56 -32.26 -2.88
N SER A 181 2.33 -33.11 -2.19
CA SER A 181 3.76 -32.95 -2.16
C SER A 181 4.42 -33.44 -3.47
N TRP A 182 5.63 -32.94 -3.76
CA TRP A 182 6.45 -33.38 -4.86
C TRP A 182 6.62 -34.91 -4.89
N ASN A 183 6.89 -35.53 -3.74
CA ASN A 183 7.00 -36.98 -3.63
C ASN A 183 5.69 -37.70 -3.95
N GLU A 184 4.54 -37.17 -3.54
CA GLU A 184 3.24 -37.75 -3.88
C GLU A 184 2.97 -37.65 -5.38
N MET A 185 3.27 -36.51 -6.02
CA MET A 185 3.15 -36.36 -7.48
C MET A 185 4.04 -37.34 -8.24
N LYS A 186 5.30 -37.53 -7.80
CA LYS A 186 6.21 -38.55 -8.38
C LYS A 186 5.68 -39.99 -8.24
N GLN A 187 5.04 -40.29 -7.11
CA GLN A 187 4.41 -41.62 -6.92
C GLN A 187 3.19 -41.81 -7.82
N LEU A 188 2.41 -40.72 -8.01
CA LEU A 188 1.25 -40.79 -8.90
C LEU A 188 1.63 -40.84 -10.36
N LEU A 189 2.73 -40.21 -10.79
CA LEU A 189 3.20 -40.10 -12.17
C LEU A 189 4.69 -40.52 -12.27
N PRO A 190 5.00 -41.82 -12.07
CA PRO A 190 6.38 -42.30 -12.13
C PRO A 190 6.96 -42.15 -13.53
N GLY A 191 8.17 -41.56 -13.64
CA GLY A 191 8.80 -41.26 -14.91
C GLY A 191 8.22 -40.08 -15.67
N GLY A 192 7.36 -39.29 -15.06
CA GLY A 192 6.86 -38.05 -15.66
C GLY A 192 7.93 -36.95 -15.72
N GLU A 193 7.83 -36.09 -16.71
CA GLU A 193 8.68 -34.92 -16.91
C GLU A 193 8.08 -33.76 -16.07
N PHE A 194 8.90 -33.23 -15.16
CA PHE A 194 8.46 -32.17 -14.23
C PHE A 194 8.85 -30.80 -14.72
N TYR A 195 7.87 -29.89 -14.64
CA TYR A 195 8.00 -28.45 -14.80
C TYR A 195 7.47 -27.74 -13.57
N TYR A 196 7.99 -26.55 -13.31
CA TYR A 196 7.71 -25.76 -12.10
C TYR A 196 7.22 -24.38 -12.51
N PRO A 197 5.89 -24.19 -12.71
CA PRO A 197 5.32 -22.90 -13.07
C PRO A 197 5.36 -21.94 -11.87
N MET A 198 5.91 -20.73 -12.08
CA MET A 198 6.05 -19.68 -11.09
C MET A 198 5.28 -18.43 -11.54
N PRO A 199 4.57 -17.72 -10.62
CA PRO A 199 4.44 -17.97 -9.17
C PRO A 199 3.59 -19.20 -8.83
N ASP A 200 2.69 -19.63 -9.71
CA ASP A 200 1.91 -20.87 -9.63
C ASP A 200 1.37 -21.30 -11.02
N TYR A 201 0.68 -22.44 -11.09
CA TYR A 201 0.17 -22.98 -12.38
C TYR A 201 -1.00 -22.17 -12.96
N ARG A 202 -1.66 -21.29 -12.21
CA ARG A 202 -2.76 -20.44 -12.73
C ARG A 202 -2.27 -19.15 -13.37
N THR A 203 -1.15 -18.65 -12.94
CA THR A 203 -0.61 -17.35 -13.38
C THR A 203 0.87 -17.45 -13.75
N ALA A 204 1.25 -18.56 -14.39
CA ALA A 204 2.64 -18.83 -14.76
C ALA A 204 3.21 -17.70 -15.61
N GLY A 205 4.19 -16.98 -15.08
CA GLY A 205 5.02 -16.01 -15.79
C GLY A 205 6.29 -16.68 -16.29
N GLU A 206 6.84 -17.61 -15.49
CA GLU A 206 8.02 -18.40 -15.81
C GLU A 206 7.76 -19.89 -15.48
N ILE A 207 8.31 -20.78 -16.29
CA ILE A 207 8.16 -22.23 -16.13
C ILE A 207 9.55 -22.85 -16.24
N PHE A 208 10.05 -23.40 -15.16
CA PHE A 208 11.33 -24.11 -15.07
C PHE A 208 11.10 -25.63 -15.27
N SER A 209 12.16 -26.39 -15.58
CA SER A 209 12.13 -27.86 -15.65
C SER A 209 13.23 -28.48 -14.82
N ASP A 210 13.21 -29.81 -14.63
CA ASP A 210 14.33 -30.53 -14.01
C ASP A 210 15.67 -30.33 -14.75
N ALA A 211 15.62 -30.01 -16.07
CA ALA A 211 16.82 -29.76 -16.90
C ALA A 211 17.32 -28.30 -16.79
N TYR A 212 16.47 -27.37 -16.28
CA TYR A 212 16.80 -25.98 -16.14
C TYR A 212 16.09 -25.42 -14.90
N LEU A 213 16.72 -25.63 -13.75
CA LEU A 213 16.23 -25.10 -12.46
C LEU A 213 16.68 -23.65 -12.26
N PRO A 214 15.93 -22.85 -11.50
CA PRO A 214 16.32 -21.48 -11.16
C PRO A 214 17.55 -21.47 -10.27
N LYS A 215 18.37 -20.45 -10.44
CA LYS A 215 19.52 -20.15 -9.58
C LYS A 215 19.12 -19.12 -8.52
N LYS A 216 19.99 -18.94 -7.52
CA LYS A 216 19.85 -17.84 -6.55
C LYS A 216 19.72 -16.50 -7.27
N GLY A 217 18.73 -15.73 -6.88
CA GLY A 217 18.45 -14.40 -7.41
C GLY A 217 17.51 -14.38 -8.63
N ASP A 218 17.26 -15.50 -9.28
CA ASP A 218 16.34 -15.54 -10.45
C ASP A 218 14.90 -15.25 -10.07
N LEU A 219 14.48 -15.64 -8.86
CA LEU A 219 13.11 -15.50 -8.38
C LEU A 219 12.92 -14.33 -7.40
N THR A 220 14.00 -13.65 -6.98
CA THR A 220 13.93 -12.56 -6.03
C THR A 220 13.30 -11.30 -6.66
N GLY A 221 12.20 -10.83 -6.09
CA GLY A 221 11.52 -9.61 -6.53
C GLY A 221 10.72 -9.72 -7.84
N VAL A 222 10.67 -10.90 -8.47
CA VAL A 222 9.97 -11.11 -9.75
C VAL A 222 8.58 -11.73 -9.57
N LEU A 223 8.29 -12.30 -8.41
CA LEU A 223 7.06 -13.04 -8.17
C LEU A 223 5.89 -12.10 -7.87
N PRO A 224 4.88 -11.99 -8.75
CA PRO A 224 3.65 -11.30 -8.41
C PRO A 224 2.92 -12.05 -7.29
N VAL A 225 2.49 -11.32 -6.26
CA VAL A 225 1.83 -11.89 -5.09
C VAL A 225 0.33 -11.60 -5.22
N TYR A 226 -0.46 -12.60 -5.60
CA TYR A 226 -1.90 -12.46 -5.79
C TYR A 226 -2.74 -13.01 -4.63
N ASP A 227 -2.32 -14.13 -4.05
CA ASP A 227 -3.08 -14.90 -3.05
C ASP A 227 -2.39 -15.00 -1.68
N CYS A 228 -1.33 -14.21 -1.46
CA CYS A 228 -0.67 -14.12 -0.17
C CYS A 228 -1.32 -13.04 0.73
N PRO A 229 -1.23 -13.19 2.06
CA PRO A 229 -1.71 -12.18 2.98
C PRO A 229 -0.86 -10.89 2.89
N GLN A 230 -1.43 -9.76 3.32
CA GLN A 230 -0.73 -8.48 3.34
C GLN A 230 0.54 -8.53 4.20
N TYR A 231 0.52 -9.31 5.27
CA TYR A 231 1.67 -9.51 6.16
C TYR A 231 2.14 -10.95 6.03
N MET A 232 3.29 -11.13 5.40
CA MET A 232 3.90 -12.44 5.19
C MET A 232 4.82 -12.81 6.36
N LEU A 233 4.82 -14.09 6.73
CA LEU A 233 5.67 -14.62 7.79
C LEU A 233 7.15 -14.62 7.40
N MET A 234 7.46 -14.68 6.10
CA MET A 234 8.82 -14.73 5.56
C MET A 234 8.85 -14.14 4.14
N ASP A 235 10.02 -13.74 3.70
CA ASP A 235 10.28 -13.39 2.30
C ASP A 235 10.35 -14.67 1.45
N MET A 236 9.43 -14.77 0.48
CA MET A 236 9.36 -15.96 -0.40
C MET A 236 10.56 -16.04 -1.33
N GLY A 237 11.06 -14.89 -1.82
CA GLY A 237 12.22 -14.85 -2.71
C GLY A 237 13.46 -15.36 -2.01
N ALA A 238 13.74 -14.86 -0.80
CA ALA A 238 14.88 -15.31 0.00
C ALA A 238 14.80 -16.81 0.38
N ALA A 239 13.59 -17.32 0.66
CA ALA A 239 13.40 -18.73 0.96
C ALA A 239 13.60 -19.62 -0.28
N LEU A 240 13.13 -19.17 -1.45
CA LEU A 240 13.36 -19.88 -2.71
C LEU A 240 14.83 -19.83 -3.12
N ASP A 241 15.52 -18.71 -2.88
CA ASP A 241 16.96 -18.59 -3.14
C ASP A 241 17.75 -19.63 -2.33
N ALA A 242 17.42 -19.82 -1.05
CA ALA A 242 18.05 -20.84 -0.22
C ALA A 242 17.79 -22.27 -0.73
N ALA A 243 16.54 -22.52 -1.19
CA ALA A 243 16.20 -23.80 -1.79
C ALA A 243 16.92 -24.05 -3.14
N CYS A 244 17.17 -22.99 -3.92
CA CYS A 244 17.95 -23.08 -5.15
C CYS A 244 19.42 -23.37 -4.87
N GLU A 245 20.04 -22.71 -3.89
CA GLU A 245 21.43 -22.95 -3.48
C GLU A 245 21.67 -24.39 -2.99
N ASP A 246 20.70 -24.98 -2.27
CA ASP A 246 20.76 -26.35 -1.74
C ASP A 246 20.30 -27.40 -2.77
N GLY A 247 19.92 -26.99 -3.98
CA GLY A 247 19.41 -27.89 -5.05
C GLY A 247 18.06 -28.53 -4.72
N ARG A 248 17.27 -27.92 -3.84
CA ARG A 248 15.99 -28.43 -3.35
C ARG A 248 14.77 -27.67 -3.87
N PHE A 249 14.97 -26.79 -4.80
CA PHE A 249 13.87 -25.98 -5.39
C PHE A 249 12.65 -26.83 -5.80
N PRO A 250 12.78 -28.03 -6.45
CA PRO A 250 11.63 -28.83 -6.83
C PRO A 250 10.68 -29.18 -5.67
N GLU A 251 11.21 -29.38 -4.47
CA GLU A 251 10.42 -29.74 -3.29
C GLU A 251 9.61 -28.55 -2.75
N PHE A 252 10.08 -27.31 -3.00
CA PHE A 252 9.55 -26.08 -2.44
C PHE A 252 8.89 -25.15 -3.48
N ALA A 253 8.98 -25.46 -4.77
CA ALA A 253 8.24 -24.76 -5.81
C ALA A 253 6.75 -24.72 -5.48
N ASN A 254 6.07 -23.62 -5.82
CA ASN A 254 4.66 -23.43 -5.43
C ASN A 254 3.68 -24.36 -6.14
N ALA A 255 4.06 -24.85 -7.33
CA ALA A 255 3.22 -25.71 -8.14
C ALA A 255 4.05 -26.63 -9.05
N PHE A 256 3.39 -27.65 -9.57
CA PHE A 256 3.92 -28.58 -10.55
C PHE A 256 3.10 -28.56 -11.83
N LEU A 257 3.77 -28.80 -12.96
CA LEU A 257 3.18 -29.22 -14.24
C LEU A 257 3.95 -30.46 -14.68
N VAL A 258 3.25 -31.58 -14.93
CA VAL A 258 3.89 -32.87 -15.23
C VAL A 258 3.31 -33.45 -16.48
N PHE A 259 4.19 -33.84 -17.39
CA PHE A 259 3.86 -34.62 -18.61
C PHE A 259 4.18 -36.09 -18.36
N TRP A 260 3.19 -36.93 -18.56
CA TRP A 260 3.34 -38.37 -18.34
C TRP A 260 2.75 -39.18 -19.49
N GLN A 261 3.49 -40.17 -19.96
CA GLN A 261 3.06 -41.12 -21.00
C GLN A 261 3.01 -42.54 -20.47
N ARG A 262 2.04 -43.33 -20.94
CA ARG A 262 1.87 -44.72 -20.52
C ARG A 262 3.01 -45.62 -21.01
N GLN A 263 3.47 -45.44 -22.24
CA GLN A 263 4.59 -46.09 -22.86
C GLN A 263 5.38 -45.03 -23.60
N ALA A 264 6.69 -44.97 -23.38
CA ALA A 264 7.54 -44.13 -24.19
C ALA A 264 7.41 -44.60 -25.65
N ALA A 265 6.87 -43.78 -26.53
CA ALA A 265 6.83 -44.08 -27.95
C ALA A 265 8.28 -44.02 -28.47
N PRO A 266 8.72 -44.98 -29.28
CA PRO A 266 10.10 -45.04 -29.71
C PRO A 266 10.61 -43.85 -30.53
N GLU A 267 9.74 -42.98 -31.01
CA GLU A 267 10.05 -41.76 -31.78
C GLU A 267 8.94 -40.69 -31.74
N ALA A 268 7.95 -40.78 -30.84
CA ALA A 268 6.91 -39.73 -30.75
C ALA A 268 7.48 -38.53 -30.05
N GLU A 269 7.45 -37.41 -30.75
CA GLU A 269 7.76 -36.10 -30.19
C GLU A 269 6.80 -35.80 -29.00
N ASN A 270 7.38 -35.59 -27.81
CA ASN A 270 6.61 -35.22 -26.66
C ASN A 270 6.00 -33.83 -26.84
N ALA A 271 4.84 -33.53 -26.24
CA ALA A 271 4.22 -32.20 -26.31
C ALA A 271 5.13 -31.09 -25.70
N SER A 272 6.09 -31.44 -24.88
CA SER A 272 7.10 -30.55 -24.29
C SER A 272 8.28 -30.23 -25.20
N GLN A 273 8.53 -31.05 -26.22
CA GLN A 273 9.54 -30.96 -27.30
C GLN A 273 10.73 -30.03 -26.99
N ASP A 274 11.79 -30.60 -26.41
CA ASP A 274 13.08 -29.91 -26.23
C ASP A 274 13.04 -28.61 -25.41
N VAL A 275 11.86 -28.13 -24.97
CA VAL A 275 11.71 -26.91 -24.18
C VAL A 275 12.00 -27.18 -22.72
N ILE A 276 13.05 -26.56 -22.19
CA ILE A 276 13.48 -26.74 -20.79
C ILE A 276 13.16 -25.54 -19.89
N TYR A 277 12.83 -24.36 -20.48
CA TYR A 277 12.45 -23.16 -19.77
C TYR A 277 11.58 -22.28 -20.64
N VAL A 278 10.59 -21.62 -20.02
CA VAL A 278 9.70 -20.66 -20.69
C VAL A 278 9.47 -19.43 -19.80
N LYS A 279 9.45 -18.25 -20.44
CA LYS A 279 9.11 -16.97 -19.80
C LYS A 279 8.15 -16.17 -20.66
N TYR A 280 7.18 -15.53 -20.01
CA TYR A 280 6.19 -14.64 -20.62
C TYR A 280 6.22 -13.25 -20.04
N ASN A 281 5.94 -12.23 -20.87
CA ASN A 281 5.81 -10.85 -20.44
C ASN A 281 4.44 -10.24 -20.83
N ARG A 282 3.36 -10.94 -20.47
CA ARG A 282 1.97 -10.58 -20.82
C ARG A 282 1.48 -9.25 -20.23
N THR A 283 2.21 -8.65 -19.30
CA THR A 283 1.91 -7.32 -18.77
C THR A 283 2.26 -6.19 -19.73
N ARG A 284 2.99 -6.49 -20.83
CA ARG A 284 3.33 -5.51 -21.88
C ARG A 284 2.18 -5.31 -22.85
N GLU A 285 2.19 -4.22 -23.62
CA GLU A 285 1.29 -4.08 -24.77
C GLU A 285 1.49 -5.20 -25.79
N ASP A 286 0.45 -5.57 -26.52
CA ASP A 286 0.45 -6.74 -27.43
C ASP A 286 1.59 -6.72 -28.44
N ARG A 287 1.97 -5.53 -28.93
CA ARG A 287 3.13 -5.33 -29.85
C ARG A 287 4.49 -5.63 -29.21
N PHE A 288 4.57 -5.81 -27.90
CA PHE A 288 5.80 -6.09 -27.15
C PHE A 288 5.73 -7.40 -26.34
N GLN A 289 4.61 -8.12 -26.44
CA GLN A 289 4.48 -9.40 -25.76
C GLN A 289 5.24 -10.48 -26.49
N ILE A 290 6.21 -11.06 -25.80
CA ILE A 290 7.01 -12.17 -26.32
C ILE A 290 7.00 -13.34 -25.34
N ARG A 291 7.17 -14.52 -25.91
CA ARG A 291 7.51 -15.76 -25.20
C ARG A 291 8.99 -16.02 -25.42
N THR A 292 9.75 -16.16 -24.35
CA THR A 292 11.15 -16.59 -24.40
C THR A 292 11.22 -18.05 -23.97
N GLU A 293 11.84 -18.91 -24.79
CA GLU A 293 12.05 -20.31 -24.49
C GLU A 293 13.55 -20.63 -24.52
N ILE A 294 14.00 -21.53 -23.64
CA ILE A 294 15.27 -22.20 -23.80
C ILE A 294 14.95 -23.62 -24.24
N ARG A 295 15.49 -23.99 -25.39
CA ARG A 295 15.33 -25.34 -25.98
C ARG A 295 16.67 -26.06 -25.98
N GLU A 296 16.61 -27.37 -25.67
CA GLU A 296 17.78 -28.23 -25.69
C GLU A 296 17.54 -29.41 -26.62
N LYS A 297 18.31 -29.50 -27.71
CA LYS A 297 18.23 -30.55 -28.68
C LYS A 297 19.64 -31.13 -28.96
N ASN A 298 19.80 -32.44 -28.78
CA ASN A 298 21.07 -33.11 -28.99
C ASN A 298 22.26 -32.48 -28.21
N GLY A 299 22.00 -31.97 -26.99
CA GLY A 299 23.01 -31.33 -26.17
C GLY A 299 23.37 -29.90 -26.58
N THR A 300 22.67 -29.32 -27.56
CA THR A 300 22.80 -27.90 -27.93
C THR A 300 21.61 -27.10 -27.40
N ARG A 301 21.91 -25.99 -26.76
CA ARG A 301 20.88 -25.07 -26.25
C ARG A 301 20.76 -23.82 -27.10
N GLU A 302 19.53 -23.35 -27.27
CA GLU A 302 19.18 -22.12 -27.97
C GLU A 302 18.15 -21.33 -27.17
N VAL A 303 18.15 -20.02 -27.37
CA VAL A 303 17.15 -19.09 -26.80
C VAL A 303 16.22 -18.61 -27.91
N TRP A 304 14.95 -18.91 -27.81
CA TRP A 304 13.92 -18.57 -28.76
C TRP A 304 13.05 -17.44 -28.21
N LYS A 305 12.92 -16.32 -28.94
CA LYS A 305 12.04 -15.21 -28.59
C LYS A 305 10.95 -15.07 -29.64
N THR A 306 9.72 -15.46 -29.33
CA THR A 306 8.58 -15.49 -30.25
C THR A 306 7.54 -14.43 -29.85
N ALA A 307 7.09 -13.63 -30.82
CA ALA A 307 5.97 -12.70 -30.63
C ALA A 307 4.68 -13.47 -30.35
N LEU A 308 3.93 -13.07 -29.33
CA LEU A 308 2.66 -13.71 -28.98
C LEU A 308 1.51 -13.29 -29.90
N TYR A 309 1.62 -12.12 -30.53
CA TYR A 309 0.63 -11.53 -31.42
C TYR A 309 1.29 -11.03 -32.71
N PRO A 310 0.54 -10.95 -33.84
CA PRO A 310 1.07 -10.44 -35.11
C PRO A 310 1.64 -9.02 -35.01
N GLU A 311 1.11 -8.18 -34.12
CA GLU A 311 1.56 -6.82 -33.83
C GLU A 311 3.00 -6.77 -33.31
N GLY A 312 3.48 -7.86 -32.69
CA GLY A 312 4.84 -8.00 -32.18
C GLY A 312 5.89 -8.33 -33.25
N LYS A 313 5.49 -8.66 -34.46
CA LYS A 313 6.40 -9.05 -35.56
C LYS A 313 7.51 -7.98 -35.80
N ALA A 314 7.13 -6.72 -35.88
CA ALA A 314 8.10 -5.64 -36.11
C ALA A 314 9.13 -5.52 -34.96
N HIS A 315 8.70 -5.79 -33.74
CA HIS A 315 9.57 -5.80 -32.55
C HIS A 315 10.62 -6.93 -32.64
N ILE A 316 10.22 -8.12 -33.02
CA ILE A 316 11.15 -9.26 -33.24
C ILE A 316 12.11 -8.98 -34.40
N GLN A 317 11.62 -8.52 -35.54
CA GLN A 317 12.46 -8.18 -36.72
C GLN A 317 13.52 -7.11 -36.39
N SER A 318 13.22 -6.20 -35.46
CA SER A 318 14.15 -5.14 -35.08
C SER A 318 15.43 -5.65 -34.41
N PHE A 319 15.49 -6.86 -33.90
CA PHE A 319 16.69 -7.46 -33.30
C PHE A 319 17.87 -7.49 -34.26
N GLU A 320 17.65 -7.75 -35.55
CA GLU A 320 18.72 -7.81 -36.53
C GLU A 320 19.38 -6.43 -36.73
N GLU A 321 18.58 -5.37 -36.89
CA GLU A 321 19.08 -4.00 -37.03
C GLU A 321 19.80 -3.53 -35.75
N LYS A 322 19.21 -3.82 -34.57
CA LYS A 322 19.83 -3.52 -33.28
C LYS A 322 21.18 -4.22 -33.11
N TYR A 323 21.28 -5.48 -33.49
CA TYR A 323 22.55 -6.22 -33.49
C TYR A 323 23.60 -5.50 -34.35
N GLN A 324 23.27 -5.19 -35.60
CA GLN A 324 24.20 -4.57 -36.56
C GLN A 324 24.73 -3.20 -36.10
N VAL A 325 23.88 -2.40 -35.44
CA VAL A 325 24.27 -1.07 -34.95
C VAL A 325 25.13 -1.18 -33.70
N LEU A 326 24.72 -2.01 -32.71
CA LEU A 326 25.47 -2.19 -31.46
C LEU A 326 26.85 -2.83 -31.67
N ASP A 327 26.98 -3.81 -32.57
CA ASP A 327 28.24 -4.48 -32.90
C ASP A 327 29.29 -3.48 -33.45
N ARG A 328 28.85 -2.50 -34.23
CA ARG A 328 29.71 -1.42 -34.69
C ARG A 328 30.05 -0.42 -33.60
N GLN A 329 29.10 -0.11 -32.73
CA GLN A 329 29.19 0.97 -31.73
C GLN A 329 30.11 0.60 -30.56
N ASN A 330 30.12 -0.62 -30.10
CA ASN A 330 30.92 -1.08 -28.96
C ASN A 330 31.70 -2.37 -29.29
N PRO A 331 32.92 -2.28 -29.82
CA PRO A 331 33.70 -3.45 -30.19
C PRO A 331 34.25 -4.23 -28.99
N SER A 332 34.13 -3.72 -27.76
CA SER A 332 34.57 -4.39 -26.55
C SER A 332 33.54 -5.37 -26.02
N LEU A 333 32.26 -5.21 -26.40
CA LEU A 333 31.18 -6.11 -26.08
C LEU A 333 30.84 -7.00 -27.25
N LYS A 334 30.80 -8.31 -27.02
CA LYS A 334 30.25 -9.27 -27.96
C LYS A 334 28.73 -9.28 -27.86
N LEU A 335 28.07 -9.67 -28.93
CA LEU A 335 26.61 -9.78 -28.98
C LEU A 335 26.21 -11.17 -29.40
N ALA A 336 25.19 -11.75 -28.78
CA ALA A 336 24.54 -12.93 -29.29
C ALA A 336 23.79 -12.58 -30.59
N LYS A 337 24.17 -13.21 -31.72
CA LYS A 337 23.59 -12.90 -33.03
C LYS A 337 22.22 -13.55 -33.19
N PRO A 338 21.15 -12.77 -33.56
CA PRO A 338 19.84 -13.32 -33.85
C PRO A 338 19.77 -14.01 -35.24
N GLU A 339 18.98 -15.06 -35.31
CA GLU A 339 18.51 -15.66 -36.56
C GLU A 339 16.99 -15.59 -36.60
N LEU A 340 16.43 -14.93 -37.63
CA LEU A 340 14.98 -14.77 -37.75
C LEU A 340 14.37 -16.03 -38.39
N GLN A 341 13.29 -16.53 -37.78
CA GLN A 341 12.48 -17.66 -38.24
C GLN A 341 10.99 -17.29 -38.28
N ASP A 342 10.14 -18.19 -38.71
CA ASP A 342 8.68 -18.06 -38.76
C ASP A 342 8.24 -16.73 -39.40
N GLU A 343 8.78 -16.44 -40.59
CA GLU A 343 8.52 -15.18 -41.31
C GLU A 343 8.83 -13.92 -40.50
N GLY A 344 9.70 -14.00 -39.47
CA GLY A 344 10.11 -12.91 -38.59
C GLY A 344 9.24 -12.76 -37.36
N MET A 345 8.47 -13.79 -36.98
CA MET A 345 7.76 -13.86 -35.70
C MET A 345 8.64 -14.37 -34.57
N THR A 346 9.75 -15.05 -34.90
CA THR A 346 10.69 -15.65 -33.95
C THR A 346 12.13 -15.20 -34.24
N ALA A 347 12.85 -14.83 -33.18
CA ALA A 347 14.30 -14.65 -33.21
C ALA A 347 14.96 -15.73 -32.34
N VAL A 348 15.94 -16.44 -32.91
CA VAL A 348 16.70 -17.50 -32.26
C VAL A 348 18.13 -17.02 -32.00
N PHE A 349 18.59 -17.22 -30.77
CA PHE A 349 19.93 -16.84 -30.31
C PHE A 349 20.67 -18.10 -29.81
N PRO A 350 22.01 -18.13 -29.93
CA PRO A 350 22.82 -19.16 -29.27
C PRO A 350 22.69 -19.02 -27.75
N TYR A 351 22.53 -20.12 -27.03
CA TYR A 351 22.63 -20.13 -25.57
C TYR A 351 24.09 -20.05 -25.15
N LEU A 352 24.42 -19.08 -24.34
CA LEU A 352 25.78 -18.83 -23.85
C LEU A 352 25.90 -19.24 -22.37
N GLU A 353 26.95 -19.98 -22.04
CA GLU A 353 27.25 -20.34 -20.65
C GLU A 353 28.19 -19.33 -20.01
N GLY A 354 27.86 -18.86 -18.81
CA GLY A 354 28.64 -17.87 -18.06
C GLY A 354 27.93 -17.42 -16.79
N LYS A 355 28.54 -16.45 -16.12
CA LYS A 355 27.91 -15.69 -15.02
C LYS A 355 27.60 -14.30 -15.51
N THR A 356 26.46 -13.77 -15.08
CA THR A 356 26.15 -12.36 -15.34
C THR A 356 27.08 -11.45 -14.56
N ARG A 357 27.30 -10.25 -15.09
CA ARG A 357 28.09 -9.22 -14.39
C ARG A 357 27.48 -8.89 -13.02
N ALA A 358 26.16 -8.90 -12.92
CA ALA A 358 25.44 -8.71 -11.65
C ALA A 358 25.77 -9.79 -10.62
N GLU A 359 25.80 -11.08 -11.02
CA GLU A 359 26.18 -12.17 -10.13
C GLU A 359 27.62 -12.01 -9.63
N LEU A 360 28.58 -11.71 -10.51
CA LEU A 360 29.98 -11.50 -10.14
C LEU A 360 30.17 -10.33 -9.18
N LEU A 361 29.48 -9.21 -9.41
CA LEU A 361 29.49 -8.06 -8.52
C LEU A 361 28.85 -8.37 -7.15
N GLY A 362 27.76 -9.11 -7.13
CA GLY A 362 27.12 -9.59 -5.89
C GLY A 362 28.01 -10.54 -5.07
N GLU A 363 28.81 -11.40 -5.72
CA GLU A 363 29.81 -12.24 -5.07
C GLU A 363 30.92 -11.40 -4.42
N ILE A 364 31.37 -10.34 -5.11
CA ILE A 364 32.38 -9.40 -4.56
C ILE A 364 31.82 -8.67 -3.34
N LEU A 365 30.60 -8.15 -3.44
CA LEU A 365 29.91 -7.47 -2.33
C LEU A 365 29.84 -8.36 -1.08
N THR A 366 29.46 -9.62 -1.28
CA THR A 366 29.32 -10.59 -0.19
C THR A 366 30.67 -10.98 0.44
N ALA A 367 31.72 -11.14 -0.41
CA ALA A 367 33.02 -11.67 0.04
C ALA A 367 33.99 -10.58 0.53
N GLN A 368 33.99 -9.40 -0.05
CA GLN A 368 35.01 -8.35 0.12
C GLN A 368 34.47 -7.01 0.64
N GLY A 369 33.15 -6.85 0.69
CA GLY A 369 32.48 -5.63 1.17
C GLY A 369 32.38 -4.50 0.14
N ALA A 370 31.76 -3.38 0.58
CA ALA A 370 31.32 -2.30 -0.29
C ALA A 370 32.43 -1.54 -1.05
N ASP A 371 33.61 -1.35 -0.45
CA ASP A 371 34.70 -0.60 -1.13
C ASP A 371 35.27 -1.33 -2.34
N ALA A 372 35.42 -2.66 -2.23
CA ALA A 372 35.86 -3.50 -3.34
C ALA A 372 34.82 -3.55 -4.45
N GLU A 373 33.55 -3.59 -4.07
CA GLU A 373 32.40 -3.57 -4.98
C GLU A 373 32.36 -2.27 -5.82
N VAL A 374 32.49 -1.12 -5.19
CA VAL A 374 32.49 0.19 -5.89
C VAL A 374 33.56 0.23 -6.97
N SER A 375 34.75 -0.30 -6.69
CA SER A 375 35.85 -0.39 -7.66
C SER A 375 35.51 -1.34 -8.82
N ALA A 376 34.88 -2.49 -8.50
CA ALA A 376 34.47 -3.48 -9.50
C ALA A 376 33.30 -2.97 -10.37
N ILE A 377 32.35 -2.24 -9.80
CA ILE A 377 31.28 -1.56 -10.55
C ILE A 377 31.87 -0.55 -11.55
N ARG A 378 32.84 0.26 -11.13
CA ARG A 378 33.52 1.22 -12.04
C ARG A 378 34.16 0.50 -13.23
N ALA A 379 34.92 -0.56 -12.97
CA ALA A 379 35.53 -1.34 -14.04
C ALA A 379 34.49 -1.92 -15.01
N ALA A 380 33.37 -2.44 -14.48
CA ALA A 380 32.28 -2.98 -15.29
C ALA A 380 31.56 -1.90 -16.12
N MET A 381 31.34 -0.73 -15.54
CA MET A 381 30.76 0.43 -16.23
C MET A 381 31.68 0.92 -17.38
N ASP A 382 32.98 0.98 -17.15
CA ASP A 382 33.96 1.40 -18.19
C ASP A 382 33.99 0.40 -19.35
N GLU A 383 33.89 -0.90 -19.06
CA GLU A 383 33.81 -1.94 -20.08
C GLU A 383 32.53 -1.81 -20.93
N ILE A 384 31.37 -1.74 -20.28
CA ILE A 384 30.05 -1.69 -20.93
C ILE A 384 29.89 -0.42 -21.78
N TYR A 385 30.38 0.72 -21.29
CA TYR A 385 30.23 2.01 -21.94
C TYR A 385 31.48 2.45 -22.74
N SER A 386 32.35 1.53 -23.10
CA SER A 386 33.48 1.73 -24.01
C SER A 386 33.03 1.92 -25.46
N ILE A 387 32.22 2.95 -25.68
CA ILE A 387 31.65 3.30 -26.99
C ILE A 387 32.65 4.07 -27.81
N ARG A 388 32.75 3.80 -29.11
CA ARG A 388 33.62 4.52 -30.05
C ARG A 388 33.32 6.02 -30.03
N PRO A 389 34.37 6.89 -29.98
CA PRO A 389 34.18 8.34 -29.92
C PRO A 389 33.36 8.91 -31.09
N GLU A 390 33.49 8.37 -32.27
CA GLU A 390 32.76 8.80 -33.49
C GLU A 390 31.26 8.53 -33.44
N GLU A 391 30.81 7.61 -32.56
CA GLU A 391 29.41 7.29 -32.35
C GLU A 391 28.74 8.19 -31.29
N ARG A 392 29.53 8.94 -30.54
CA ARG A 392 29.05 9.87 -29.51
C ARG A 392 28.61 11.17 -30.13
N LYS A 393 27.46 11.67 -29.72
CA LYS A 393 26.84 12.92 -30.17
C LYS A 393 26.23 13.67 -28.98
N PRO A 394 26.11 14.99 -29.05
CA PRO A 394 25.31 15.72 -28.07
C PRO A 394 23.86 15.22 -28.10
N PHE A 395 23.25 15.05 -26.93
CA PHE A 395 21.84 14.70 -26.85
C PHE A 395 20.95 15.80 -27.42
N ALA A 396 19.95 15.39 -28.16
CA ALA A 396 18.88 16.26 -28.66
C ALA A 396 17.52 15.55 -28.50
N VAL A 397 16.53 16.29 -28.01
CA VAL A 397 15.18 15.76 -27.84
C VAL A 397 14.54 15.55 -29.21
N THR A 398 14.07 14.33 -29.47
CA THR A 398 13.36 13.96 -30.72
C THR A 398 11.89 13.61 -30.44
N PRO A 399 11.02 13.62 -31.44
CA PRO A 399 9.63 13.16 -31.26
C PRO A 399 9.52 11.72 -30.76
N GLU A 400 10.41 10.83 -31.18
CA GLU A 400 10.50 9.44 -30.77
C GLU A 400 10.87 9.32 -29.30
N PHE A 401 11.83 10.15 -28.83
CA PHE A 401 12.19 10.24 -27.42
C PHE A 401 10.98 10.64 -26.57
N ILE A 402 10.27 11.68 -26.94
CA ILE A 402 9.07 12.13 -26.23
C ILE A 402 7.99 11.06 -26.22
N LYS A 403 7.76 10.38 -27.35
CA LYS A 403 6.79 9.29 -27.44
C LYS A 403 7.06 8.16 -26.43
N VAL A 404 8.33 7.84 -26.19
CA VAL A 404 8.72 6.74 -25.30
C VAL A 404 8.80 7.19 -23.83
N PHE A 405 9.47 8.29 -23.57
CA PHE A 405 9.83 8.68 -22.19
C PHE A 405 8.83 9.65 -21.54
N ASN A 406 7.90 10.20 -22.31
CA ASN A 406 6.83 11.07 -21.81
C ASN A 406 5.42 10.47 -21.96
N ALA A 407 5.30 9.13 -21.97
CA ALA A 407 4.01 8.47 -22.14
C ALA A 407 2.99 8.82 -21.03
N LEU A 408 3.46 9.20 -19.83
CA LEU A 408 2.64 9.68 -18.72
C LEU A 408 2.42 11.22 -18.70
N GLY A 409 3.06 11.97 -19.61
CA GLY A 409 2.99 13.44 -19.61
C GLY A 409 3.79 14.12 -18.47
N GLU A 410 4.60 13.38 -17.71
CA GLU A 410 5.37 13.95 -16.59
C GLU A 410 6.47 14.92 -17.02
N LEU A 411 6.94 14.82 -18.28
CA LEU A 411 7.92 15.74 -18.84
C LEU A 411 7.30 17.03 -19.38
N ASP A 412 5.96 17.15 -19.44
CA ASP A 412 5.28 18.32 -20.01
C ASP A 412 5.58 19.63 -19.27
N SER A 413 6.00 19.54 -17.99
CA SER A 413 6.46 20.70 -17.22
C SER A 413 7.71 21.37 -17.82
N TYR A 414 8.48 20.67 -18.66
CA TYR A 414 9.65 21.14 -19.38
C TYR A 414 9.35 21.55 -20.83
N ARG A 415 8.09 21.48 -21.25
CA ARG A 415 7.67 21.93 -22.58
C ARG A 415 7.73 23.45 -22.65
N ASP A 416 8.38 23.96 -23.68
CA ASP A 416 8.48 25.40 -23.90
C ASP A 416 7.10 25.99 -24.15
N LYS A 417 6.83 27.21 -23.67
CA LYS A 417 5.58 27.91 -23.97
C LYS A 417 5.40 28.05 -25.46
N GLU A 418 4.16 27.87 -25.94
CA GLU A 418 3.81 28.01 -27.34
C GLU A 418 4.28 29.39 -27.87
N THR A 419 5.18 29.35 -28.86
CA THR A 419 5.52 30.46 -29.72
C THR A 419 4.79 30.30 -31.05
N GLU A 420 4.77 31.28 -31.94
CA GLU A 420 4.10 31.23 -33.26
C GLU A 420 4.51 30.02 -34.13
N ASN A 421 5.60 29.30 -33.76
CA ASN A 421 6.11 28.07 -34.41
C ASN A 421 5.81 26.77 -33.65
N GLY A 422 4.89 26.76 -32.67
CA GLY A 422 4.59 25.60 -31.81
C GLY A 422 5.56 25.47 -30.63
N GLY A 423 5.10 24.88 -29.50
CA GLY A 423 5.91 24.61 -28.31
C GLY A 423 7.00 23.56 -28.58
N GLY A 424 8.24 23.88 -28.22
CA GLY A 424 9.40 23.01 -28.36
C GLY A 424 9.75 22.27 -27.07
N TRP A 425 10.91 21.62 -27.07
CA TRP A 425 11.49 20.88 -25.92
C TRP A 425 12.92 21.36 -25.60
N ALA A 426 13.27 22.62 -25.95
CA ALA A 426 14.59 23.16 -25.71
C ALA A 426 14.94 23.22 -24.21
N SER A 427 13.97 23.54 -23.37
CA SER A 427 14.12 23.53 -21.90
C SER A 427 14.46 22.14 -21.37
N LEU A 428 13.80 21.08 -21.85
CA LEU A 428 14.10 19.70 -21.52
C LEU A 428 15.52 19.32 -21.99
N GLY A 429 15.85 19.65 -23.25
CA GLY A 429 17.18 19.41 -23.83
C GLY A 429 18.31 20.07 -23.06
N ALA A 430 18.07 21.26 -22.51
CA ALA A 430 19.05 21.97 -21.70
C ALA A 430 19.30 21.30 -20.34
N VAL A 431 18.26 20.75 -19.70
CA VAL A 431 18.39 20.00 -18.43
C VAL A 431 19.04 18.64 -18.65
N LEU A 432 18.68 17.94 -19.75
CA LEU A 432 19.24 16.65 -20.14
C LEU A 432 20.52 16.78 -20.96
N ALA A 433 21.16 17.96 -20.98
CA ALA A 433 22.39 18.18 -21.74
C ALA A 433 23.49 17.18 -21.35
N ASP A 434 23.73 16.21 -22.24
CA ASP A 434 24.61 15.07 -22.04
C ASP A 434 25.13 14.55 -23.40
N GLU A 435 25.98 13.54 -23.34
CA GLU A 435 26.30 12.71 -24.50
C GLU A 435 25.13 11.74 -24.80
N SER A 436 25.06 11.36 -26.04
CA SER A 436 24.16 10.30 -26.52
C SER A 436 24.84 9.55 -27.66
N CYS A 437 24.21 8.46 -28.10
CA CYS A 437 24.65 7.70 -29.27
C CYS A 437 23.52 7.61 -30.31
N SER A 438 23.89 7.22 -31.53
CA SER A 438 22.91 6.97 -32.60
C SER A 438 21.99 5.80 -32.29
N ALA A 439 22.50 4.82 -31.55
CA ALA A 439 21.70 3.77 -30.92
C ALA A 439 21.95 3.75 -29.40
N SER A 440 20.90 3.75 -28.61
CA SER A 440 20.96 3.75 -27.16
C SER A 440 20.40 2.46 -26.61
N ASN A 441 21.27 1.60 -26.08
CA ASN A 441 20.89 0.35 -25.41
C ASN A 441 20.54 0.64 -23.95
N ILE A 442 19.24 0.78 -23.64
CA ILE A 442 18.80 0.99 -22.26
C ILE A 442 18.73 -0.32 -21.45
N ASP A 443 18.93 -1.47 -22.10
CA ASP A 443 19.09 -2.79 -21.47
C ASP A 443 20.55 -3.15 -21.19
N ALA A 444 21.48 -2.19 -21.27
CA ALA A 444 22.87 -2.36 -20.86
C ALA A 444 22.99 -2.54 -19.32
N LEU A 445 22.19 -3.43 -18.76
CA LEU A 445 22.13 -3.75 -17.33
C LEU A 445 23.17 -4.82 -17.00
N PHE A 446 23.69 -4.85 -15.79
CA PHE A 446 24.65 -5.90 -15.38
C PHE A 446 24.08 -7.32 -15.46
N GLU A 447 22.76 -7.49 -15.31
CA GLU A 447 22.06 -8.75 -15.52
C GLU A 447 22.12 -9.25 -16.97
N ASN A 448 22.20 -8.34 -17.93
CA ASN A 448 22.23 -8.62 -19.36
C ASN A 448 23.65 -8.72 -19.92
N MET A 449 24.68 -8.61 -19.08
CA MET A 449 26.09 -8.74 -19.44
C MET A 449 26.64 -10.06 -18.94
N LEU A 450 26.74 -11.04 -19.83
CA LEU A 450 27.22 -12.39 -19.52
C LEU A 450 28.73 -12.48 -19.72
N VAL A 451 29.45 -12.84 -18.66
CA VAL A 451 30.91 -13.04 -18.70
C VAL A 451 31.16 -14.54 -18.96
N THR A 452 31.79 -14.79 -20.08
CA THR A 452 32.16 -16.12 -20.55
C THR A 452 33.68 -16.31 -20.60
N ALA A 453 34.17 -17.47 -20.96
CA ALA A 453 35.60 -17.75 -21.09
C ALA A 453 36.28 -16.92 -22.21
N ASP A 454 35.55 -16.46 -23.21
CA ASP A 454 36.03 -15.75 -24.36
C ASP A 454 35.66 -14.24 -24.39
N GLY A 455 35.04 -13.72 -23.35
CA GLY A 455 34.75 -12.30 -23.17
C GLY A 455 33.36 -12.03 -22.59
N THR A 456 33.01 -10.73 -22.57
CA THR A 456 31.69 -10.28 -22.10
C THR A 456 30.72 -10.15 -23.26
N TYR A 457 29.55 -10.76 -23.12
CA TYR A 457 28.45 -10.70 -24.10
C TYR A 457 27.27 -9.91 -23.54
N ALA A 458 26.69 -9.02 -24.37
CA ALA A 458 25.36 -8.52 -24.15
C ALA A 458 24.35 -9.54 -24.71
N ILE A 459 23.53 -10.13 -23.83
CA ILE A 459 22.64 -11.26 -24.18
C ILE A 459 21.19 -10.84 -24.39
N ASP A 460 20.74 -9.80 -23.74
CA ASP A 460 19.40 -9.25 -23.89
C ASP A 460 19.48 -7.75 -24.24
N TYR A 461 19.27 -7.42 -25.50
CA TYR A 461 19.26 -6.05 -26.01
C TYR A 461 17.94 -5.73 -26.71
N GLU A 462 16.86 -6.09 -26.04
CA GLU A 462 15.50 -5.91 -26.53
C GLU A 462 15.14 -4.43 -26.67
N TRP A 463 15.52 -3.62 -25.66
CA TRP A 463 15.24 -2.19 -25.62
C TRP A 463 16.43 -1.34 -26.08
N VAL A 464 16.72 -1.45 -27.36
CA VAL A 464 17.66 -0.58 -28.05
C VAL A 464 16.86 0.41 -28.90
N PHE A 465 17.08 1.69 -28.66
CA PHE A 465 16.45 2.75 -29.42
C PHE A 465 17.41 3.33 -30.46
N LEU A 466 16.97 3.41 -31.73
CA LEU A 466 17.73 3.98 -32.84
C LEU A 466 17.56 5.52 -32.93
N PHE A 467 17.35 6.14 -31.77
CA PHE A 467 17.32 7.58 -31.57
C PHE A 467 18.10 7.92 -30.31
N PRO A 468 18.57 9.18 -30.17
CA PRO A 468 19.38 9.58 -29.02
C PRO A 468 18.62 9.48 -27.69
N VAL A 469 19.28 8.92 -26.68
CA VAL A 469 18.86 8.92 -25.28
C VAL A 469 20.04 9.42 -24.45
N PRO A 470 19.85 10.24 -23.39
CA PRO A 470 20.94 10.75 -22.57
C PRO A 470 21.78 9.61 -21.99
N ALA A 471 23.09 9.61 -22.18
CA ALA A 471 23.99 8.55 -21.69
C ALA A 471 23.94 8.41 -20.17
N GLY A 472 23.77 9.53 -19.45
CA GLY A 472 23.59 9.52 -18.00
C GLY A 472 22.36 8.78 -17.55
N PHE A 473 21.24 8.83 -18.31
CA PHE A 473 20.03 8.05 -18.01
C PHE A 473 20.28 6.53 -18.21
N VAL A 474 20.97 6.15 -19.27
CA VAL A 474 21.30 4.73 -19.52
C VAL A 474 22.17 4.17 -18.40
N LYS A 475 23.20 4.91 -17.99
CA LYS A 475 24.09 4.56 -16.88
C LYS A 475 23.37 4.55 -15.53
N TYR A 476 22.46 5.52 -15.32
CA TYR A 476 21.59 5.57 -14.15
C TYR A 476 20.77 4.28 -13.99
N ARG A 477 20.12 3.82 -15.08
CA ARG A 477 19.36 2.56 -15.07
C ARG A 477 20.23 1.37 -14.63
N THR A 478 21.43 1.22 -15.18
CA THR A 478 22.35 0.13 -14.83
C THR A 478 22.63 0.10 -13.32
N LEU A 479 22.95 1.26 -12.73
CA LEU A 479 23.23 1.37 -11.30
C LEU A 479 21.98 1.14 -10.43
N VAL A 480 20.83 1.70 -10.81
CA VAL A 480 19.58 1.57 -10.08
C VAL A 480 19.08 0.12 -10.04
N TYR A 481 19.11 -0.58 -11.18
CA TYR A 481 18.69 -1.97 -11.23
C TYR A 481 19.60 -2.87 -10.40
N PHE A 482 20.91 -2.65 -10.44
CA PHE A 482 21.85 -3.33 -9.56
C PHE A 482 21.56 -3.05 -8.08
N TYR A 483 21.41 -1.79 -7.70
CA TYR A 483 21.04 -1.41 -6.33
C TYR A 483 19.76 -2.12 -5.87
N ARG A 484 18.71 -2.11 -6.67
CA ARG A 484 17.42 -2.73 -6.31
C ARG A 484 17.55 -4.24 -6.10
N ARG A 485 18.36 -4.91 -6.91
CA ARG A 485 18.62 -6.36 -6.78
C ARG A 485 19.38 -6.69 -5.49
N TYR A 486 20.37 -5.89 -5.11
CA TYR A 486 21.25 -6.16 -3.97
C TYR A 486 21.03 -5.26 -2.76
N LYS A 487 19.92 -4.53 -2.71
CA LYS A 487 19.58 -3.58 -1.64
C LYS A 487 19.71 -4.14 -0.23
N SER A 488 19.33 -5.41 -0.02
CA SER A 488 19.44 -6.10 1.28
C SER A 488 20.88 -6.29 1.75
N LEU A 489 21.84 -6.39 0.83
CA LEU A 489 23.26 -6.56 1.13
C LEU A 489 24.00 -5.22 1.27
N LEU A 490 23.43 -4.11 0.79
CA LEU A 490 24.04 -2.77 0.81
C LEU A 490 23.82 -2.01 2.13
N GLY A 491 23.56 -2.74 3.24
CA GLY A 491 23.58 -2.19 4.60
C GLY A 491 22.53 -1.10 4.89
N GLY A 492 21.47 -1.00 4.10
CA GLY A 492 20.41 0.01 4.27
C GLY A 492 20.75 1.38 3.69
N GLN A 493 21.80 1.49 2.86
CA GLN A 493 22.12 2.69 2.09
C GLN A 493 20.92 3.08 1.19
N ALA A 494 20.63 4.38 1.07
CA ALA A 494 19.59 4.87 0.19
C ALA A 494 20.02 4.80 -1.29
N GLU A 495 19.07 4.59 -2.22
CA GLU A 495 19.34 4.52 -3.68
C GLU A 495 20.16 5.72 -4.18
N ARG A 496 19.77 6.93 -3.77
CA ARG A 496 20.47 8.17 -4.18
C ARG A 496 21.89 8.30 -3.60
N GLU A 497 22.10 7.78 -2.39
CA GLU A 497 23.42 7.73 -1.76
C GLU A 497 24.34 6.74 -2.47
N PHE A 498 23.80 5.58 -2.87
CA PHE A 498 24.54 4.60 -3.68
C PHE A 498 24.95 5.19 -5.03
N ILE A 499 24.01 5.81 -5.77
CA ILE A 499 24.28 6.45 -7.05
C ILE A 499 25.33 7.58 -6.91
N GLY A 500 25.26 8.33 -5.82
CA GLY A 500 26.20 9.42 -5.50
C GLY A 500 27.67 8.99 -5.38
N GLN A 501 27.97 7.69 -5.27
CA GLN A 501 29.33 7.15 -5.28
C GLN A 501 29.94 7.08 -6.69
N PHE A 502 29.13 7.30 -7.74
CA PHE A 502 29.52 7.17 -9.15
C PHE A 502 29.30 8.49 -9.95
N PRO A 503 29.83 9.63 -9.49
CA PRO A 503 29.59 10.94 -10.10
C PRO A 503 30.16 11.05 -11.53
N GLU A 504 31.14 10.23 -11.90
CA GLU A 504 31.70 10.13 -13.22
C GLU A 504 30.74 9.54 -14.27
N TYR A 505 29.74 8.77 -13.83
CA TYR A 505 28.74 8.16 -14.71
C TYR A 505 27.39 8.87 -14.64
N VAL A 506 26.99 9.31 -13.44
CA VAL A 506 25.69 9.93 -13.18
C VAL A 506 25.86 11.15 -12.28
N LYS A 507 25.49 12.32 -12.76
CA LYS A 507 25.49 13.53 -11.94
C LYS A 507 24.46 13.41 -10.82
N ALA A 508 24.88 13.53 -9.58
CA ALA A 508 24.01 13.44 -8.40
C ALA A 508 23.24 14.77 -8.16
N ASP A 509 22.60 15.30 -9.20
CA ASP A 509 21.70 16.45 -9.14
C ASP A 509 20.28 15.97 -8.87
N GLU A 510 19.61 16.48 -7.83
CA GLU A 510 18.30 16.02 -7.40
C GLU A 510 17.23 16.19 -8.47
N LYS A 511 17.27 17.28 -9.23
CA LYS A 511 16.32 17.53 -10.33
C LYS A 511 16.53 16.56 -11.47
N LEU A 512 17.80 16.30 -11.80
CA LEU A 512 18.17 15.38 -12.87
C LEU A 512 17.79 13.94 -12.51
N LEU A 513 18.04 13.49 -11.28
CA LEU A 513 17.64 12.16 -10.82
C LEU A 513 16.13 12.00 -10.83
N SER A 514 15.37 12.99 -10.35
CA SER A 514 13.90 12.98 -10.41
C SER A 514 13.39 12.95 -11.86
N LEU A 515 14.09 13.60 -12.79
CA LEU A 515 13.77 13.56 -14.21
C LEU A 515 14.05 12.18 -14.81
N TYR A 516 15.14 11.52 -14.42
CA TYR A 516 15.42 10.13 -14.83
C TYR A 516 14.39 9.16 -14.28
N GLU A 517 13.93 9.34 -13.05
CA GLU A 517 12.82 8.56 -12.48
C GLU A 517 11.52 8.76 -13.29
N ALA A 518 11.21 9.99 -13.71
CA ALA A 518 10.05 10.28 -14.55
C ALA A 518 10.20 9.65 -15.96
N MET A 519 11.38 9.70 -16.55
CA MET A 519 11.68 9.03 -17.84
C MET A 519 11.51 7.50 -17.71
N GLU A 520 11.97 6.90 -16.60
CA GLU A 520 11.79 5.46 -16.36
C GLU A 520 10.30 5.09 -16.26
N ARG A 521 9.50 5.87 -15.53
CA ARG A 521 8.04 5.65 -15.45
C ARG A 521 7.37 5.81 -16.83
N GLY A 522 7.77 6.84 -17.60
CA GLY A 522 7.28 7.05 -18.96
C GLY A 522 7.60 5.86 -19.87
N PHE A 523 8.83 5.34 -19.80
CA PHE A 523 9.23 4.14 -20.54
C PHE A 523 8.42 2.89 -20.13
N GLN A 524 8.22 2.67 -18.82
CA GLN A 524 7.40 1.55 -18.35
C GLN A 524 5.95 1.66 -18.86
N GLU A 525 5.35 2.85 -18.83
CA GLU A 525 4.02 3.08 -19.41
C GLU A 525 3.98 2.82 -20.93
N TYR A 526 5.02 3.24 -21.67
CA TYR A 526 5.14 2.97 -23.12
C TYR A 526 5.19 1.48 -23.44
N VAL A 527 5.84 0.69 -22.58
CA VAL A 527 5.98 -0.77 -22.74
C VAL A 527 4.72 -1.50 -22.32
N HIS A 528 4.14 -1.11 -21.19
CA HIS A 528 3.09 -1.88 -20.55
C HIS A 528 1.68 -1.33 -20.79
N GLY A 529 1.52 0.00 -20.93
CA GLY A 529 0.22 0.63 -21.04
C GLY A 529 -0.74 0.16 -19.94
N GLU A 530 -2.00 -0.10 -20.31
CA GLU A 530 -3.01 -0.58 -19.36
C GLU A 530 -2.85 -2.05 -18.95
N ASN A 531 -2.04 -2.84 -19.66
CA ASN A 531 -1.94 -4.28 -19.40
C ASN A 531 -1.27 -4.58 -18.06
N GLN A 532 -0.25 -3.83 -17.65
CA GLN A 532 0.37 -4.00 -16.34
C GLN A 532 -0.63 -3.79 -15.21
N ARG A 533 -1.46 -2.74 -15.30
CA ARG A 533 -2.52 -2.49 -14.34
C ARG A 533 -3.58 -3.59 -14.37
N THR A 534 -4.03 -3.98 -15.56
CA THR A 534 -5.08 -4.98 -15.76
C THR A 534 -4.70 -6.37 -15.24
N TYR A 535 -3.45 -6.79 -15.39
CA TYR A 535 -3.02 -8.15 -15.05
C TYR A 535 -2.20 -8.26 -13.77
N GLN A 536 -1.67 -7.16 -13.25
CA GLN A 536 -0.76 -7.18 -12.12
C GLN A 536 -1.14 -6.20 -11.01
N GLU A 537 -1.07 -4.88 -11.26
CA GLU A 537 -1.16 -3.87 -10.19
C GLU A 537 -2.50 -3.88 -9.45
N ASP A 538 -3.62 -4.10 -10.16
CA ASP A 538 -4.96 -4.13 -9.59
C ASP A 538 -5.20 -5.35 -8.68
N TYR A 539 -4.38 -6.38 -8.78
CA TYR A 539 -4.52 -7.64 -8.06
C TYR A 539 -3.37 -7.95 -7.10
N MET A 540 -2.22 -7.29 -7.28
CA MET A 540 -1.08 -7.49 -6.37
C MET A 540 -1.39 -6.97 -4.98
N VAL A 541 -1.22 -7.84 -4.00
CA VAL A 541 -1.23 -7.44 -2.60
C VAL A 541 0.10 -6.76 -2.29
N LYS A 542 0.06 -5.52 -1.78
CA LYS A 542 1.26 -4.86 -1.24
C LYS A 542 1.65 -5.58 0.06
N THR A 543 2.46 -6.60 -0.08
CA THR A 543 2.90 -7.42 1.04
C THR A 543 4.01 -6.73 1.83
N LYS A 544 4.07 -7.04 3.12
CA LYS A 544 5.18 -6.68 4.01
C LYS A 544 5.62 -7.93 4.76
N THR A 545 6.91 -8.18 4.81
CA THR A 545 7.46 -9.24 5.63
C THR A 545 7.69 -8.74 7.07
N LEU A 546 7.91 -9.65 8.01
CA LEU A 546 8.33 -9.28 9.37
C LEU A 546 9.67 -8.51 9.37
N ALA A 547 10.56 -8.81 8.42
CA ALA A 547 11.82 -8.08 8.25
C ALA A 547 11.57 -6.63 7.79
N ASP A 548 10.65 -6.41 6.83
CA ASP A 548 10.26 -5.05 6.41
C ASP A 548 9.68 -4.23 7.56
N LEU A 549 8.88 -4.87 8.42
CA LEU A 549 8.33 -4.19 9.59
C LEU A 549 9.42 -3.77 10.58
N SER A 550 10.42 -4.61 10.82
CA SER A 550 11.55 -4.27 11.69
C SER A 550 12.42 -3.14 11.09
N HIS A 551 12.55 -3.10 9.77
CA HIS A 551 13.26 -2.03 9.07
C HIS A 551 12.52 -0.69 9.15
N VAL A 552 11.19 -0.71 8.98
CA VAL A 552 10.33 0.48 9.17
C VAL A 552 10.42 1.03 10.59
N ASP A 553 10.54 0.17 11.61
CA ASP A 553 10.76 0.61 12.99
C ASP A 553 12.12 1.30 13.16
N GLY A 554 13.15 0.83 12.50
CA GLY A 554 14.47 1.47 12.44
C GLY A 554 14.43 2.84 11.72
N GLU A 555 13.73 2.95 10.60
CA GLU A 555 13.52 4.22 9.89
C GLU A 555 12.67 5.19 10.74
N LEU A 556 11.63 4.69 11.39
CA LEU A 556 10.81 5.48 12.31
C LEU A 556 11.62 6.01 13.50
N ALA A 557 12.53 5.20 14.04
CA ALA A 557 13.43 5.63 15.10
C ALA A 557 14.35 6.77 14.63
N ARG A 558 14.98 6.64 13.47
CA ARG A 558 15.82 7.68 12.84
C ARG A 558 15.03 8.96 12.49
N ALA A 559 13.81 8.79 11.97
CA ALA A 559 12.92 9.92 11.69
C ALA A 559 12.52 10.66 12.97
N ASN A 560 12.28 9.92 14.06
CA ASN A 560 11.99 10.52 15.37
C ASN A 560 13.20 11.26 15.96
N GLU A 561 14.42 10.73 15.83
CA GLU A 561 15.66 11.42 16.22
C GLU A 561 15.84 12.72 15.44
N ARG A 562 15.59 12.69 14.12
CA ARG A 562 15.62 13.88 13.26
C ARG A 562 14.56 14.91 13.68
N LEU A 563 13.36 14.45 14.01
CA LEU A 563 12.27 15.28 14.47
C LEU A 563 12.60 15.95 15.82
N ASP A 564 13.23 15.23 16.74
CA ASP A 564 13.64 15.76 18.03
C ASP A 564 14.80 16.76 17.89
N ALA A 565 15.73 16.54 16.94
CA ALA A 565 16.76 17.52 16.59
C ALA A 565 16.15 18.81 16.01
N LEU A 566 15.20 18.71 15.08
CA LEU A 566 14.47 19.87 14.52
C LEU A 566 13.65 20.60 15.58
N ARG A 567 13.07 19.89 16.54
CA ARG A 567 12.35 20.51 17.67
C ARG A 567 13.28 21.28 18.61
N ALA A 568 14.47 20.76 18.86
CA ALA A 568 15.50 21.45 19.62
C ALA A 568 15.92 22.74 18.91
N GLU A 569 16.17 22.68 17.61
CA GLU A 569 16.49 23.83 16.76
C GLU A 569 15.37 24.89 16.75
N ASN A 570 14.10 24.46 16.62
CA ASN A 570 12.95 25.36 16.69
C ASN A 570 12.79 26.00 18.08
N SER A 571 13.08 25.27 19.16
CA SER A 571 13.06 25.81 20.52
C SER A 571 14.14 26.87 20.73
N GLU A 572 15.32 26.69 20.11
CA GLU A 572 16.36 27.73 20.12
C GLU A 572 15.93 28.95 19.30
N LYS A 573 15.31 28.76 18.13
CA LYS A 573 14.75 29.85 17.31
C LYS A 573 13.63 30.60 18.04
N ASP A 574 12.73 29.88 18.71
CA ASP A 574 11.69 30.49 19.55
C ASP A 574 12.27 31.32 20.73
N THR A 575 13.36 30.83 21.31
CA THR A 575 14.06 31.53 22.36
C THR A 575 14.72 32.81 21.81
N ALA A 576 15.32 32.72 20.63
CA ALA A 576 15.88 33.89 19.95
C ALA A 576 14.79 34.89 19.55
N LEU A 577 13.66 34.41 19.04
CA LEU A 577 12.51 35.21 18.66
C LEU A 577 11.92 35.95 19.87
N ARG A 578 11.80 35.27 21.02
CA ARG A 578 11.36 35.92 22.29
C ARG A 578 12.29 37.02 22.73
N LYS A 579 13.63 36.82 22.58
CA LYS A 579 14.62 37.88 22.87
C LYS A 579 14.44 39.09 21.95
N VAL A 580 14.22 38.85 20.64
CA VAL A 580 13.94 39.93 19.69
C VAL A 580 12.63 40.66 20.02
N GLN A 581 11.59 39.92 20.34
CA GLN A 581 10.30 40.53 20.76
C GLN A 581 10.43 41.37 22.05
N GLU A 582 11.23 40.91 22.99
CA GLU A 582 11.47 41.66 24.23
C GLU A 582 12.27 42.93 23.94
N VAL A 583 13.29 42.88 23.07
CA VAL A 583 14.00 44.11 22.60
C VAL A 583 13.03 45.03 21.88
N GLN A 584 12.13 44.51 21.05
CA GLN A 584 11.11 45.31 20.36
C GLN A 584 10.10 45.94 21.32
N ARG A 585 9.71 45.20 22.37
CA ARG A 585 8.84 45.71 23.44
C ARG A 585 9.50 46.87 24.21
N LEU A 586 10.79 46.69 24.56
CA LEU A 586 11.58 47.74 25.24
C LEU A 586 11.75 48.96 24.34
N THR A 587 11.98 48.76 23.06
CA THR A 587 12.06 49.87 22.09
C THR A 587 10.73 50.58 21.93
N ASN A 588 9.61 49.87 21.84
CA ASN A 588 8.28 50.45 21.75
C ASN A 588 7.92 51.22 23.03
N ASN A 589 8.32 50.72 24.21
CA ASN A 589 8.15 51.44 25.46
C ASN A 589 9.00 52.75 25.49
N HIS A 590 10.21 52.68 24.93
CA HIS A 590 11.05 53.88 24.80
C HIS A 590 10.44 54.92 23.86
N VAL A 591 9.89 54.46 22.71
CA VAL A 591 9.14 55.34 21.78
C VAL A 591 7.90 55.90 22.45
N ALA A 592 7.14 55.13 23.22
CA ALA A 592 5.98 55.62 23.96
C ALA A 592 6.36 56.67 25.00
N ASN A 593 7.50 56.52 25.71
CA ASN A 593 8.05 57.50 26.60
C ASN A 593 8.47 58.79 25.88
N LEU A 594 9.06 58.67 24.69
CA LEU A 594 9.37 59.83 23.86
C LEU A 594 8.10 60.53 23.37
N ASP A 595 7.03 59.75 23.02
CA ASP A 595 5.71 60.32 22.65
C ASP A 595 5.07 61.10 23.82
N VAL A 596 5.24 60.61 25.07
CA VAL A 596 4.79 61.34 26.27
C VAL A 596 5.58 62.66 26.42
N ILE A 597 6.91 62.59 26.29
CA ILE A 597 7.77 63.79 26.34
C ILE A 597 7.40 64.79 25.22
N ILE A 598 7.15 64.26 23.99
CA ILE A 598 6.69 65.08 22.87
C ILE A 598 5.29 65.66 23.15
N SER A 599 4.40 64.89 23.79
CA SER A 599 3.05 65.32 24.19
C SER A 599 3.15 66.43 25.26
N ASP A 600 4.04 66.26 26.24
CA ASP A 600 4.29 67.27 27.27
C ASP A 600 4.86 68.59 26.71
N LEU A 601 5.86 68.44 25.78
CA LEU A 601 6.42 69.58 25.04
C LEU A 601 5.38 70.25 24.13
N ARG A 602 4.45 69.47 23.52
CA ARG A 602 3.32 70.05 22.78
C ARG A 602 2.29 70.70 23.69
N HIS A 603 2.09 70.16 24.91
CA HIS A 603 1.22 70.76 25.91
C HIS A 603 1.83 72.07 26.41
N GLU A 604 3.14 72.12 26.69
CA GLU A 604 3.84 73.43 27.02
C GLU A 604 3.75 74.39 25.83
N ASN A 605 3.93 73.94 24.56
CA ASN A 605 3.74 74.83 23.43
C ASN A 605 2.27 75.20 23.21
N ALA A 606 1.31 74.38 23.60
CA ALA A 606 -0.12 74.69 23.56
C ALA A 606 -0.52 75.65 24.67
N GLU A 607 0.12 75.56 25.87
CA GLU A 607 -0.04 76.53 26.94
C GLU A 607 0.53 77.93 26.57
N LEU A 608 1.71 77.87 25.89
CA LEU A 608 2.27 79.07 25.25
C LEU A 608 1.37 79.61 24.14
N GLY A 609 0.73 78.73 23.36
CA GLY A 609 -0.29 79.06 22.32
C GLY A 609 -1.61 79.57 22.94
N LYS A 610 -2.04 79.09 24.14
CA LYS A 610 -3.26 79.53 24.85
C LYS A 610 -3.04 80.91 25.37
N THR A 611 -1.85 81.32 25.78
CA THR A 611 -1.50 82.69 26.15
C THR A 611 -1.63 83.60 24.92
N LEU A 612 -1.48 83.05 23.65
CA LEU A 612 -1.70 83.78 22.41
C LEU A 612 -3.17 83.71 21.92
N THR A 613 -3.94 82.66 22.33
CA THR A 613 -5.30 82.44 21.84
C THR A 613 -6.44 82.94 22.80
N TYR A 614 -6.11 83.57 23.90
CA TYR A 614 -7.07 84.24 24.70
C TYR A 614 -7.76 85.41 23.98
N LEU A 615 -7.39 85.61 22.73
CA LEU A 615 -7.99 86.61 21.82
C LEU A 615 -9.00 86.07 20.75
N ASN A 616 -9.23 84.83 20.65
CA ASN A 616 -10.17 84.26 19.61
C ASN A 616 -11.05 83.14 20.17
N GLY A 617 -12.29 83.44 20.57
CA GLY A 617 -13.33 82.54 21.03
C GLY A 617 -13.96 81.71 19.89
N HIS A 618 -14.65 80.67 20.31
CA HIS A 618 -15.63 79.86 19.63
C HIS A 618 -15.14 78.50 18.90
N GLU A 619 -14.93 77.48 19.72
CA GLU A 619 -15.07 76.14 19.19
C GLU A 619 -15.41 74.99 20.20
N ALA A 620 -16.01 75.28 21.33
CA ALA A 620 -16.20 74.33 22.45
C ALA A 620 -17.45 73.42 22.39
N VAL A 621 -18.32 73.51 21.39
CA VAL A 621 -19.65 72.84 21.43
C VAL A 621 -19.66 71.49 20.65
N ILE A 622 -18.91 71.38 19.63
CA ILE A 622 -18.96 70.16 18.69
C ILE A 622 -18.35 68.94 19.36
N PHE A 623 -17.33 69.03 20.19
CA PHE A 623 -16.65 67.87 20.80
C PHE A 623 -17.48 67.20 21.91
N LYS A 624 -18.31 67.87 22.66
CA LYS A 624 -19.17 67.27 23.69
C LYS A 624 -20.29 66.40 23.14
N VAL A 625 -20.80 66.69 21.93
CA VAL A 625 -21.87 65.92 21.28
C VAL A 625 -21.34 64.59 20.71
N ARG A 626 -20.12 64.53 20.14
CA ARG A 626 -19.53 63.36 19.56
C ARG A 626 -19.17 62.25 20.60
N ARG A 627 -18.79 62.69 21.82
CA ARG A 627 -18.44 61.74 22.92
C ARG A 627 -19.70 61.13 23.57
N LYS A 628 -20.83 61.88 23.69
CA LYS A 628 -22.08 61.32 24.19
C LYS A 628 -22.75 60.35 23.24
N LEU A 629 -22.64 60.55 21.91
CA LEU A 629 -23.17 59.66 20.91
C LEU A 629 -22.39 58.31 20.85
N GLY A 630 -21.04 58.32 21.04
CA GLY A 630 -20.23 57.13 21.11
C GLY A 630 -20.51 56.26 22.35
N GLN A 631 -20.81 56.89 23.51
CA GLN A 631 -21.19 56.15 24.72
C GLN A 631 -22.59 55.55 24.65
N ALA A 632 -23.54 56.23 24.03
CA ALA A 632 -24.89 55.71 23.79
C ALA A 632 -24.86 54.51 22.81
N PHE A 633 -24.04 54.58 21.76
CA PHE A 633 -23.87 53.47 20.80
C PHE A 633 -23.30 52.22 21.46
N ASN A 634 -22.27 52.30 22.32
CA ASN A 634 -21.70 51.17 23.04
C ASN A 634 -22.63 50.59 24.10
N ARG A 635 -23.58 51.39 24.64
CA ARG A 635 -24.61 50.86 25.54
C ARG A 635 -25.69 50.04 24.81
N CYS A 636 -26.07 50.44 23.60
CA CYS A 636 -27.08 49.73 22.79
C CYS A 636 -26.53 48.49 22.09
N TYR A 637 -25.22 48.46 21.79
CA TYR A 637 -24.51 47.39 21.07
C TYR A 637 -23.19 47.07 21.76
N PRO A 638 -23.19 46.36 22.90
CA PRO A 638 -21.97 46.00 23.61
C PRO A 638 -21.02 45.13 22.73
N LYS A 639 -19.70 45.27 22.92
CA LYS A 639 -18.70 44.45 22.23
C LYS A 639 -18.88 42.99 22.63
N GLY A 640 -18.78 42.06 21.65
CA GLY A 640 -18.93 40.60 21.87
C GLY A 640 -20.36 40.07 21.67
N THR A 641 -21.39 40.88 21.63
CA THR A 641 -22.79 40.44 21.50
C THR A 641 -23.18 40.10 20.05
N VAL A 642 -24.12 39.15 19.89
CA VAL A 642 -24.72 38.76 18.58
C VAL A 642 -25.31 39.96 17.85
N ARG A 643 -25.93 40.91 18.60
CA ARG A 643 -26.46 42.14 18.03
C ARG A 643 -25.38 43.01 17.38
N ARG A 644 -24.17 43.06 17.96
CA ARG A 644 -23.04 43.80 17.38
C ARG A 644 -22.42 43.06 16.22
N LYS A 645 -22.39 41.74 16.25
CA LYS A 645 -21.96 40.88 15.08
C LYS A 645 -22.90 41.08 13.90
N LYS A 646 -24.22 41.00 14.08
CA LYS A 646 -25.23 41.27 13.04
C LYS A 646 -25.06 42.65 12.40
N LEU A 647 -24.81 43.68 13.22
CA LEU A 647 -24.55 45.05 12.75
C LEU A 647 -23.23 45.13 11.95
N GLY A 648 -22.21 44.36 12.36
CA GLY A 648 -20.93 44.22 11.65
C GLY A 648 -21.09 43.60 10.25
N TYR A 649 -21.91 42.56 10.12
CA TYR A 649 -22.26 41.95 8.85
C TYR A 649 -23.04 42.91 7.97
N TRP A 650 -24.05 43.59 8.51
CA TRP A 650 -24.82 44.59 7.77
C TRP A 650 -23.94 45.75 7.27
N LYS A 651 -23.02 46.25 8.09
CA LYS A 651 -22.05 47.26 7.68
C LYS A 651 -21.11 46.76 6.57
N ARG A 652 -20.63 45.50 6.63
CA ARG A 652 -19.81 44.88 5.58
C ARG A 652 -20.59 44.68 4.29
N THR A 653 -21.89 44.36 4.35
CA THR A 653 -22.77 44.23 3.18
C THR A 653 -22.89 45.55 2.43
N ILE A 654 -22.99 46.67 3.15
CA ILE A 654 -23.06 47.98 2.51
C ILE A 654 -21.70 48.42 1.95
N LEU A 655 -20.60 48.17 2.66
CA LEU A 655 -19.27 48.61 2.26
C LEU A 655 -18.62 47.75 1.20
N HIS A 656 -18.95 46.45 1.14
CA HIS A 656 -18.36 45.48 0.25
C HIS A 656 -19.41 44.52 -0.33
N PRO A 657 -20.38 44.98 -1.14
CA PRO A 657 -21.54 44.20 -1.58
C PRO A 657 -21.16 42.97 -2.38
N GLY A 658 -20.11 43.02 -3.20
CA GLY A 658 -19.69 41.88 -4.04
C GLY A 658 -19.06 40.71 -3.26
N LYS A 659 -18.33 40.99 -2.17
CA LYS A 659 -17.77 39.94 -1.28
C LYS A 659 -18.87 39.31 -0.42
N MET A 660 -19.81 40.12 0.06
CA MET A 660 -20.89 39.63 0.90
C MET A 660 -21.91 38.85 0.09
N MET A 661 -22.15 39.20 -1.17
CA MET A 661 -23.04 38.47 -2.08
C MET A 661 -22.53 37.02 -2.27
N LYS A 662 -21.21 36.81 -2.45
CA LYS A 662 -20.61 35.46 -2.47
C LYS A 662 -20.84 34.70 -1.17
N MET A 663 -20.68 35.33 -0.01
CA MET A 663 -20.92 34.70 1.29
C MET A 663 -22.39 34.32 1.52
N TYR A 664 -23.36 35.06 0.96
CA TYR A 664 -24.79 34.74 1.07
C TYR A 664 -25.27 33.73 0.02
N THR A 665 -24.56 33.55 -1.09
CA THR A 665 -25.01 32.70 -2.21
C THR A 665 -24.30 31.33 -2.31
N THR A 666 -23.10 31.18 -1.79
CA THR A 666 -22.38 29.90 -1.78
C THR A 666 -22.69 29.08 -0.52
N GLU A 667 -22.72 27.75 -0.65
CA GLU A 667 -22.93 26.84 0.49
C GLU A 667 -21.83 27.01 1.57
N GLU A 668 -20.55 27.17 1.16
CA GLU A 668 -19.43 27.44 2.07
C GLU A 668 -19.60 28.76 2.82
N GLY A 669 -20.04 29.82 2.11
CA GLY A 669 -20.29 31.13 2.72
C GLY A 669 -21.46 31.12 3.69
N LYS A 670 -22.54 30.41 3.36
CA LYS A 670 -23.70 30.22 4.25
C LYS A 670 -23.31 29.45 5.50
N ASN A 671 -22.50 28.38 5.38
CA ASN A 671 -22.01 27.60 6.50
C ASN A 671 -21.09 28.42 7.43
N LEU A 672 -20.23 29.29 6.86
CA LEU A 672 -19.40 30.21 7.63
C LEU A 672 -20.23 31.22 8.41
N ILE A 673 -21.28 31.80 7.78
CA ILE A 673 -22.20 32.74 8.46
C ILE A 673 -22.98 32.00 9.54
N LYS A 674 -23.47 30.78 9.25
CA LYS A 674 -24.20 29.94 10.19
C LYS A 674 -23.31 29.59 11.39
N GLY A 675 -22.04 29.14 11.16
CA GLY A 675 -21.09 28.90 12.24
C GLY A 675 -20.76 30.10 13.13
N ASP A 676 -20.67 31.31 12.54
CA ASP A 676 -20.45 32.56 13.31
C ASP A 676 -21.63 32.95 14.23
N PHE A 677 -22.86 32.46 13.93
CA PHE A 677 -24.04 32.73 14.72
C PHE A 677 -24.48 31.53 15.57
N GLU A 678 -24.24 30.29 15.16
CA GLU A 678 -24.58 29.06 15.88
C GLU A 678 -23.77 28.92 17.19
N ILE A 679 -22.48 29.32 17.22
CA ILE A 679 -21.65 29.31 18.44
C ILE A 679 -22.27 30.16 19.56
N GLY A 680 -23.15 31.09 19.26
CA GLY A 680 -23.83 31.92 20.24
C GLY A 680 -25.26 31.51 20.58
N GLU A 681 -25.90 30.68 19.78
CA GLU A 681 -27.28 30.21 19.95
C GLU A 681 -27.38 28.77 20.44
N GLU A 682 -26.36 27.92 20.23
CA GLU A 682 -26.28 26.54 20.74
C GLU A 682 -26.39 26.46 22.27
N TYR A 683 -25.91 27.47 22.99
CA TYR A 683 -26.06 27.57 24.44
C TYR A 683 -27.52 27.71 24.91
N LEU A 684 -28.41 28.19 24.05
CA LEU A 684 -29.81 28.41 24.37
C LEU A 684 -30.69 27.19 23.99
N THR A 685 -30.14 26.21 23.28
CA THR A 685 -30.85 25.02 22.80
C THR A 685 -30.58 23.78 23.64
N TYR A 686 -29.48 23.71 24.39
CA TYR A 686 -29.21 22.57 25.30
C TYR A 686 -30.01 22.71 26.59
N GLY A 687 -30.80 21.70 26.90
CA GLY A 687 -31.48 21.62 28.21
C GLY A 687 -30.47 21.58 29.36
N LYS A 688 -30.85 22.08 30.51
CA LYS A 688 -29.98 22.02 31.70
C LYS A 688 -29.80 20.56 32.14
N ILE A 689 -28.55 20.12 32.33
CA ILE A 689 -28.23 18.80 32.85
C ILE A 689 -28.22 18.84 34.38
N HIS A 690 -29.08 18.03 35.02
CA HIS A 690 -29.14 17.88 36.46
C HIS A 690 -28.52 16.56 36.90
N LEU A 691 -27.21 16.54 37.17
CA LEU A 691 -26.53 15.35 37.66
C LEU A 691 -26.93 15.03 39.11
N PRO A 692 -26.84 13.77 39.55
CA PRO A 692 -27.14 13.41 40.95
C PRO A 692 -26.15 14.09 41.92
N LYS A 693 -26.66 14.47 43.09
CA LYS A 693 -25.82 14.97 44.16
C LYS A 693 -25.60 13.89 45.19
N GLU A 694 -24.41 13.28 45.18
CA GLU A 694 -24.06 12.18 46.07
C GLU A 694 -23.06 12.68 47.15
N GLU A 695 -23.36 12.36 48.42
CA GLU A 695 -22.46 12.69 49.53
C GLU A 695 -21.29 11.68 49.61
N ASN A 696 -21.57 10.40 49.37
CA ASN A 696 -20.60 9.30 49.37
C ASN A 696 -20.65 8.52 48.03
N PRO A 697 -20.13 9.07 46.94
CA PRO A 697 -20.18 8.42 45.65
C PRO A 697 -19.29 7.16 45.62
N THR A 698 -19.72 6.12 44.91
CA THR A 698 -18.91 4.95 44.67
C THR A 698 -17.80 5.27 43.68
N VAL A 699 -18.10 6.05 42.65
CA VAL A 699 -17.14 6.42 41.58
C VAL A 699 -17.05 7.95 41.41
N SER A 700 -15.83 8.44 41.35
CA SER A 700 -15.55 9.81 40.90
C SER A 700 -15.15 9.78 39.42
N ILE A 701 -15.98 10.29 38.53
CA ILE A 701 -15.74 10.37 37.09
C ILE A 701 -14.98 11.65 36.79
N VAL A 702 -13.71 11.56 36.41
CA VAL A 702 -12.83 12.68 36.05
C VAL A 702 -12.80 12.84 34.55
N ILE A 703 -13.30 13.94 34.04
CA ILE A 703 -13.40 14.26 32.62
C ILE A 703 -12.42 15.41 32.29
N PRO A 704 -11.29 15.10 31.59
CA PRO A 704 -10.38 16.12 31.10
C PRO A 704 -10.99 16.90 29.94
N VAL A 705 -10.97 18.25 30.05
CA VAL A 705 -11.56 19.14 29.05
C VAL A 705 -10.56 20.22 28.66
N TYR A 706 -10.47 20.48 27.39
CA TYR A 706 -9.80 21.63 26.81
C TYR A 706 -10.58 22.09 25.57
N ASN A 707 -11.40 23.12 25.72
CA ASN A 707 -12.38 23.55 24.72
C ASN A 707 -13.37 22.43 24.34
N GLN A 708 -14.07 22.55 23.23
CA GLN A 708 -14.97 21.51 22.67
C GLN A 708 -16.18 21.23 23.58
N ILE A 709 -16.85 22.26 24.03
CA ILE A 709 -18.02 22.17 24.93
C ILE A 709 -19.12 21.22 24.41
N HIS A 710 -19.32 21.13 23.09
CA HIS A 710 -20.33 20.28 22.51
C HIS A 710 -20.10 18.79 22.86
N TYR A 711 -18.88 18.30 22.74
CA TYR A 711 -18.56 16.92 23.15
C TYR A 711 -18.68 16.71 24.63
N THR A 712 -18.23 17.67 25.43
CA THR A 712 -18.39 17.63 26.91
C THR A 712 -19.86 17.55 27.30
N TYR A 713 -20.73 18.31 26.65
CA TYR A 713 -22.17 18.27 26.89
C TYR A 713 -22.78 16.92 26.55
N LEU A 714 -22.50 16.36 25.38
CA LEU A 714 -22.98 15.04 24.96
C LEU A 714 -22.45 13.92 25.88
N CYS A 715 -21.21 14.02 26.33
CA CYS A 715 -20.64 13.10 27.30
C CYS A 715 -21.41 13.15 28.62
N LEU A 716 -21.66 14.33 29.19
CA LEU A 716 -22.43 14.51 30.42
C LEU A 716 -23.87 14.02 30.27
N GLN A 717 -24.51 14.29 29.14
CA GLN A 717 -25.86 13.81 28.86
C GLN A 717 -25.89 12.28 28.84
N SER A 718 -24.95 11.62 28.16
CA SER A 718 -24.89 10.16 28.12
C SER A 718 -24.64 9.54 29.50
N ILE A 719 -23.82 10.19 30.34
CA ILE A 719 -23.59 9.75 31.71
C ILE A 719 -24.92 9.82 32.51
N LEU A 720 -25.66 10.92 32.43
CA LEU A 720 -26.95 11.08 33.12
C LEU A 720 -27.98 10.03 32.64
N GLU A 721 -28.03 9.75 31.33
CA GLU A 721 -29.00 8.82 30.74
C GLU A 721 -28.70 7.36 31.09
N HIS A 722 -27.43 6.95 31.11
CA HIS A 722 -27.00 5.56 31.16
C HIS A 722 -26.29 5.13 32.46
N THR A 723 -26.23 5.99 33.49
CA THR A 723 -25.61 5.64 34.78
C THR A 723 -26.63 5.72 35.90
N LYS A 724 -27.39 4.65 36.10
CA LYS A 724 -28.47 4.56 37.11
C LYS A 724 -28.18 3.61 38.25
N ASP A 725 -27.21 2.71 38.07
CA ASP A 725 -26.99 1.56 38.93
C ASP A 725 -25.83 1.77 39.93
N VAL A 726 -25.02 2.81 39.77
CA VAL A 726 -23.87 3.11 40.62
C VAL A 726 -23.90 4.56 40.97
N SER A 727 -23.70 4.88 42.24
CA SER A 727 -23.60 6.26 42.73
C SER A 727 -22.30 6.88 42.26
N TYR A 728 -22.38 8.09 41.71
CA TYR A 728 -21.23 8.78 41.13
C TYR A 728 -21.23 10.29 41.34
N GLU A 729 -20.06 10.87 41.27
CA GLU A 729 -19.87 12.31 41.10
C GLU A 729 -19.10 12.58 39.80
N VAL A 730 -19.25 13.78 39.23
CA VAL A 730 -18.50 14.20 38.04
C VAL A 730 -17.57 15.34 38.38
N ILE A 731 -16.30 15.16 37.99
CA ILE A 731 -15.23 16.14 38.17
C ILE A 731 -14.72 16.59 36.80
N ILE A 732 -14.92 17.83 36.45
CA ILE A 732 -14.42 18.42 35.22
C ILE A 732 -13.01 18.96 35.45
N ALA A 733 -12.05 18.43 34.72
CA ALA A 733 -10.66 18.87 34.72
C ALA A 733 -10.44 19.85 33.54
N ASP A 734 -10.71 21.14 33.77
CA ASP A 734 -10.60 22.15 32.72
C ASP A 734 -9.16 22.70 32.62
N ASP A 735 -8.53 22.47 31.47
CA ASP A 735 -7.16 22.87 31.22
C ASP A 735 -7.05 24.25 30.52
N VAL A 736 -7.74 25.25 31.07
CA VAL A 736 -7.81 26.64 30.59
C VAL A 736 -8.56 26.73 29.25
N SER A 737 -9.77 26.17 29.19
CA SER A 737 -10.65 26.33 28.03
C SER A 737 -11.02 27.79 27.78
N THR A 738 -11.11 28.20 26.54
CA THR A 738 -11.40 29.55 26.05
C THR A 738 -12.71 29.65 25.27
N ASP A 739 -13.39 28.51 25.10
CA ASP A 739 -14.75 28.43 24.56
C ASP A 739 -15.77 28.48 25.71
N ALA A 740 -16.99 28.13 25.41
CA ALA A 740 -18.04 28.16 26.45
C ALA A 740 -17.93 27.09 27.53
N THR A 741 -16.93 26.23 27.50
CA THR A 741 -16.62 25.38 28.63
C THR A 741 -16.43 26.18 29.93
N GLU A 742 -16.00 27.44 29.85
CA GLU A 742 -15.88 28.32 31.05
C GLU A 742 -17.22 28.58 31.74
N HIS A 743 -18.34 28.41 30.98
CA HIS A 743 -19.71 28.59 31.48
C HIS A 743 -20.42 27.27 31.77
N LEU A 744 -19.70 26.16 31.87
CA LEU A 744 -20.28 24.83 32.02
C LEU A 744 -21.20 24.72 33.24
N ALA A 745 -20.90 25.43 34.33
CA ALA A 745 -21.75 25.49 35.52
C ALA A 745 -23.15 26.11 35.28
N GLU A 746 -23.36 26.84 34.19
CA GLU A 746 -24.66 27.37 33.77
C GLU A 746 -25.53 26.30 33.08
N PHE A 747 -24.92 25.27 32.54
CA PHE A 747 -25.59 24.19 31.77
C PHE A 747 -25.72 22.89 32.53
N ALA A 748 -24.88 22.64 33.53
CA ALA A 748 -24.91 21.41 34.29
C ALA A 748 -24.72 21.68 35.80
N ASP A 749 -25.60 21.10 36.60
CA ASP A 749 -25.56 21.22 38.06
C ASP A 749 -24.81 20.02 38.67
N ASN A 750 -24.36 20.20 39.93
CA ASN A 750 -23.70 19.18 40.74
C ASN A 750 -22.37 18.67 40.14
N LEU A 751 -21.66 19.53 39.42
CA LEU A 751 -20.31 19.28 38.94
C LEU A 751 -19.27 19.81 39.93
N VAL A 752 -18.14 19.09 40.04
CA VAL A 752 -16.92 19.63 40.64
C VAL A 752 -16.02 20.13 39.51
N ILE A 753 -15.80 21.43 39.39
CA ILE A 753 -14.97 21.98 38.32
C ILE A 753 -13.60 22.34 38.88
N CYS A 754 -12.57 21.70 38.34
CA CYS A 754 -11.16 21.92 38.64
C CYS A 754 -10.50 22.63 37.45
N ARG A 755 -10.41 23.96 37.46
CA ARG A 755 -9.79 24.73 36.37
C ARG A 755 -8.33 25.05 36.68
N ASN A 756 -7.42 24.74 35.78
CA ASN A 756 -6.01 25.10 35.87
C ASN A 756 -5.79 26.61 35.57
N GLN A 757 -4.69 27.16 36.09
CA GLN A 757 -4.29 28.54 35.78
C GLN A 757 -3.50 28.64 34.45
N THR A 758 -2.82 27.59 34.09
CA THR A 758 -2.07 27.44 32.83
C THR A 758 -2.29 26.05 32.28
N ASN A 759 -2.20 25.89 30.96
CA ASN A 759 -2.38 24.59 30.33
C ASN A 759 -1.31 23.59 30.80
N GLN A 760 -1.75 22.53 31.50
CA GLN A 760 -0.92 21.50 32.10
C GLN A 760 -0.76 20.25 31.21
N GLY A 761 -1.57 20.16 30.16
CA GLY A 761 -1.70 19.00 29.33
C GLY A 761 -2.45 17.85 30.00
N PHE A 762 -2.92 16.91 29.20
CA PHE A 762 -3.87 15.85 29.57
C PHE A 762 -3.57 15.17 30.90
N LEU A 763 -2.35 14.62 31.06
CA LEU A 763 -2.03 13.79 32.24
C LEU A 763 -1.98 14.58 33.54
N ARG A 764 -1.36 15.79 33.54
CA ARG A 764 -1.25 16.61 34.73
C ARG A 764 -2.61 17.20 35.12
N ASN A 765 -3.42 17.53 34.11
CA ASN A 765 -4.79 17.98 34.29
C ASN A 765 -5.64 16.94 35.01
N CYS A 766 -5.66 15.69 34.46
CA CYS A 766 -6.33 14.54 35.09
C CYS A 766 -5.87 14.32 36.55
N ASN A 767 -4.57 14.37 36.78
CA ASN A 767 -3.97 14.12 38.06
C ASN A 767 -4.31 15.21 39.10
N GLN A 768 -4.40 16.45 38.68
CA GLN A 768 -4.78 17.57 39.57
C GLN A 768 -6.24 17.45 39.95
N ALA A 769 -7.14 17.19 39.01
CA ALA A 769 -8.56 17.05 39.24
C ALA A 769 -8.91 15.81 40.10
N ALA A 770 -8.23 14.68 39.88
CA ALA A 770 -8.45 13.48 40.64
C ALA A 770 -8.11 13.61 42.15
N LYS A 771 -7.43 14.66 42.57
CA LYS A 771 -7.24 14.96 44.00
C LYS A 771 -8.56 15.35 44.71
N ALA A 772 -9.54 15.82 43.93
CA ALA A 772 -10.87 16.17 44.44
C ALA A 772 -11.81 14.93 44.54
N ALA A 773 -11.35 13.76 44.06
CA ALA A 773 -12.16 12.53 44.04
C ALA A 773 -12.46 12.04 45.45
N ARG A 774 -13.75 11.84 45.74
CA ARG A 774 -14.28 11.31 47.01
C ARG A 774 -14.70 9.85 46.91
N GLY A 775 -14.92 9.34 45.68
CA GLY A 775 -15.36 7.98 45.41
C GLY A 775 -14.34 6.91 45.83
N LYS A 776 -14.84 5.70 46.10
CA LYS A 776 -14.02 4.51 46.32
C LYS A 776 -13.12 4.23 45.09
N TYR A 777 -13.63 4.53 43.91
CA TYR A 777 -12.97 4.40 42.62
C TYR A 777 -12.86 5.72 41.88
N VAL A 778 -11.81 5.87 41.07
CA VAL A 778 -11.63 6.98 40.12
C VAL A 778 -11.77 6.43 38.72
N MET A 779 -12.67 7.02 37.94
CA MET A 779 -12.86 6.77 36.52
C MET A 779 -12.33 7.93 35.70
N PHE A 780 -11.31 7.73 34.88
CA PHE A 780 -10.90 8.71 33.89
C PHE A 780 -11.66 8.45 32.58
N LEU A 781 -12.40 9.44 32.13
CA LEU A 781 -13.25 9.35 30.93
C LEU A 781 -13.03 10.55 30.03
N ASN A 782 -12.68 10.34 28.77
CA ASN A 782 -12.51 11.45 27.83
C ASN A 782 -13.84 12.16 27.55
N ASN A 783 -13.78 13.49 27.34
CA ASN A 783 -14.96 14.29 27.05
C ASN A 783 -15.57 14.03 25.66
N ASP A 784 -14.85 13.35 24.75
CA ASP A 784 -15.30 12.94 23.40
C ASP A 784 -15.90 11.52 23.39
N THR A 785 -16.35 11.02 24.52
CA THR A 785 -16.96 9.69 24.67
C THR A 785 -18.45 9.81 25.02
N GLN A 786 -19.23 8.83 24.53
CA GLN A 786 -20.62 8.61 24.93
C GLN A 786 -20.72 7.22 25.53
N VAL A 787 -21.32 7.14 26.73
CA VAL A 787 -21.48 5.89 27.46
C VAL A 787 -22.81 5.24 27.17
N THR A 788 -22.91 3.93 27.36
CA THR A 788 -24.11 3.12 27.11
C THR A 788 -24.60 2.46 28.42
N GLU A 789 -25.80 1.91 28.41
CA GLU A 789 -26.40 1.29 29.59
C GLU A 789 -25.50 0.21 30.22
N GLY A 790 -25.37 0.22 31.56
CA GLY A 790 -24.58 -0.76 32.33
C GLY A 790 -23.05 -0.58 32.23
N TRP A 791 -22.57 0.46 31.57
CA TRP A 791 -21.13 0.67 31.39
C TRP A 791 -20.35 0.79 32.72
N LEU A 792 -20.86 1.54 33.70
CA LEU A 792 -20.15 1.81 34.94
C LEU A 792 -20.31 0.65 35.95
N SER A 793 -21.53 0.11 36.06
CA SER A 793 -21.78 -1.03 36.96
C SER A 793 -20.96 -2.25 36.56
N SER A 794 -20.80 -2.48 35.27
CA SER A 794 -19.96 -3.55 34.74
C SER A 794 -18.50 -3.43 35.19
N LEU A 795 -17.92 -2.22 35.12
CA LEU A 795 -16.55 -1.98 35.54
C LEU A 795 -16.38 -2.11 37.07
N VAL A 796 -17.35 -1.59 37.84
CA VAL A 796 -17.33 -1.69 39.31
C VAL A 796 -17.48 -3.13 39.76
N ASN A 797 -18.43 -3.89 39.21
CA ASN A 797 -18.61 -5.30 39.54
C ASN A 797 -17.34 -6.12 39.24
N LEU A 798 -16.65 -5.83 38.14
CA LEU A 798 -15.43 -6.55 37.83
C LEU A 798 -14.30 -6.21 38.78
N ILE A 799 -14.02 -4.93 39.04
CA ILE A 799 -12.91 -4.57 39.94
C ILE A 799 -13.15 -5.06 41.37
N GLU A 800 -14.44 -5.31 41.75
CA GLU A 800 -14.82 -5.87 43.04
C GLU A 800 -14.82 -7.41 43.07
N SER A 801 -14.85 -8.07 41.91
CA SER A 801 -14.88 -9.52 41.84
C SER A 801 -13.60 -10.22 42.27
N ASP A 802 -12.46 -9.55 42.17
CA ASP A 802 -11.15 -10.07 42.57
C ASP A 802 -10.25 -8.94 43.07
N SER A 803 -9.76 -9.08 44.31
CA SER A 803 -8.90 -8.09 44.98
C SER A 803 -7.53 -7.90 44.29
N THR A 804 -7.15 -8.80 43.39
CA THR A 804 -5.92 -8.68 42.60
C THR A 804 -6.07 -7.77 41.40
N ILE A 805 -7.30 -7.39 41.02
CA ILE A 805 -7.58 -6.48 39.93
C ILE A 805 -7.27 -5.03 40.32
N GLY A 806 -6.21 -4.48 39.77
CA GLY A 806 -5.79 -3.12 40.08
C GLY A 806 -6.46 -2.07 39.18
N MET A 807 -6.87 -2.44 37.96
CA MET A 807 -7.36 -1.50 36.96
C MET A 807 -8.27 -2.23 35.98
N VAL A 808 -9.36 -1.58 35.55
CA VAL A 808 -10.29 -2.08 34.54
C VAL A 808 -10.59 -1.02 33.47
N GLY A 809 -10.89 -1.46 32.24
CA GLY A 809 -11.26 -0.59 31.13
C GLY A 809 -12.41 -1.12 30.29
N SER A 810 -12.95 -0.27 29.43
CA SER A 810 -14.10 -0.58 28.59
C SER A 810 -13.67 -0.96 27.18
N LYS A 811 -14.46 -1.81 26.52
CA LYS A 811 -14.46 -1.93 25.06
C LYS A 811 -14.88 -0.60 24.44
N LEU A 812 -14.12 -0.09 23.49
CA LEU A 812 -14.39 1.17 22.80
C LEU A 812 -14.83 0.89 21.36
N VAL A 813 -15.90 1.56 20.92
CA VAL A 813 -16.45 1.46 19.58
C VAL A 813 -16.48 2.83 18.92
N TYR A 814 -16.14 2.92 17.64
CA TYR A 814 -16.24 4.14 16.86
C TYR A 814 -17.71 4.49 16.55
N PRO A 815 -18.03 5.77 16.26
CA PRO A 815 -19.39 6.18 15.88
C PRO A 815 -19.93 5.47 14.63
N ASP A 816 -19.06 4.98 13.75
CA ASP A 816 -19.43 4.21 12.57
C ASP A 816 -19.73 2.72 12.87
N GLY A 817 -19.73 2.32 14.16
CA GLY A 817 -20.03 0.97 14.62
C GLY A 817 -18.85 0.01 14.62
N ARG A 818 -17.65 0.40 14.16
CA ARG A 818 -16.47 -0.46 14.19
C ARG A 818 -15.77 -0.44 15.54
N LEU A 819 -15.09 -1.53 15.88
CA LEU A 819 -14.32 -1.62 17.11
C LEU A 819 -13.13 -0.64 17.11
N GLN A 820 -12.98 0.16 18.16
CA GLN A 820 -11.80 0.95 18.38
C GLN A 820 -10.73 0.13 19.11
N GLU A 821 -11.12 -0.52 20.20
CA GLU A 821 -10.28 -1.46 20.94
C GLU A 821 -11.08 -2.32 21.91
N ALA A 822 -10.59 -3.54 22.10
CA ALA A 822 -11.02 -4.45 23.15
C ALA A 822 -9.82 -4.82 24.07
N GLY A 823 -9.14 -3.77 24.59
CA GLY A 823 -7.86 -3.85 25.29
C GLY A 823 -6.67 -3.58 24.38
N GLY A 824 -5.47 -3.59 24.94
CA GLY A 824 -4.24 -3.31 24.22
C GLY A 824 -3.17 -4.36 24.44
N ILE A 825 -2.32 -4.55 23.44
CA ILE A 825 -1.17 -5.45 23.43
C ILE A 825 0.09 -4.61 23.45
N ILE A 826 1.04 -4.93 24.33
CA ILE A 826 2.39 -4.35 24.35
C ILE A 826 3.36 -5.40 23.81
N TRP A 827 3.97 -5.12 22.69
CA TRP A 827 4.96 -5.97 22.08
C TRP A 827 6.31 -5.90 22.80
N SER A 828 7.21 -6.83 22.52
CA SER A 828 8.55 -6.91 23.14
C SER A 828 9.40 -5.65 22.90
N ASP A 829 9.14 -4.91 21.83
CA ASP A 829 9.77 -3.62 21.51
C ASP A 829 9.18 -2.43 22.28
N GLY A 830 8.16 -2.67 23.13
CA GLY A 830 7.43 -1.63 23.85
C GLY A 830 6.37 -0.89 23.03
N SER A 831 6.14 -1.26 21.76
CA SER A 831 5.03 -0.74 20.98
C SER A 831 3.70 -1.25 21.55
N GLY A 832 2.60 -0.53 21.30
CA GLY A 832 1.28 -0.92 21.81
C GLY A 832 0.25 -0.86 20.69
N TRP A 833 -0.56 -1.91 20.61
CA TRP A 833 -1.63 -2.05 19.62
C TRP A 833 -2.97 -2.15 20.31
N ASN A 834 -3.97 -1.47 19.74
CA ASN A 834 -5.36 -1.63 20.16
C ASN A 834 -5.91 -2.91 19.55
N TYR A 835 -6.25 -3.88 20.39
CA TYR A 835 -6.75 -5.18 19.95
C TYR A 835 -8.11 -5.05 19.26
N GLY A 836 -8.24 -5.61 18.07
CA GLY A 836 -9.44 -5.61 17.25
C GLY A 836 -9.76 -4.27 16.55
N ARG A 837 -8.81 -3.35 16.43
CA ARG A 837 -9.06 -2.04 15.82
C ARG A 837 -9.62 -2.12 14.40
N LEU A 838 -10.76 -1.43 14.17
CA LEU A 838 -11.53 -1.35 12.92
C LEU A 838 -12.25 -2.64 12.52
N ASP A 839 -12.31 -3.62 13.42
CA ASP A 839 -13.03 -4.86 13.24
C ASP A 839 -14.50 -4.76 13.75
N ASP A 840 -15.26 -5.84 13.57
CA ASP A 840 -16.64 -5.96 14.06
C ASP A 840 -16.65 -6.16 15.59
N PRO A 841 -17.25 -5.23 16.38
CA PRO A 841 -17.26 -5.30 17.83
C PRO A 841 -18.09 -6.48 18.39
N ASP A 842 -18.96 -7.09 17.59
CA ASP A 842 -19.85 -8.15 18.05
C ASP A 842 -19.24 -9.56 17.96
N LYS A 843 -18.02 -9.69 17.42
CA LYS A 843 -17.27 -10.95 17.42
C LYS A 843 -17.02 -11.46 18.85
N ALA A 844 -17.17 -12.78 19.06
CA ALA A 844 -17.02 -13.42 20.37
C ALA A 844 -15.66 -13.13 21.03
N GLU A 845 -14.60 -13.00 20.25
CA GLU A 845 -13.23 -12.73 20.74
C GLU A 845 -13.03 -11.34 21.38
N TYR A 846 -14.00 -10.41 21.19
CA TYR A 846 -14.00 -9.08 21.82
C TYR A 846 -15.04 -8.95 22.95
N ASN A 847 -15.75 -10.03 23.24
CA ASN A 847 -16.95 -10.03 24.09
C ASN A 847 -16.83 -10.94 25.31
N TYR A 848 -15.67 -10.96 25.98
CA TYR A 848 -15.44 -11.61 27.27
C TYR A 848 -14.38 -10.85 28.08
N VAL A 849 -14.37 -11.10 29.39
CA VAL A 849 -13.37 -10.53 30.32
C VAL A 849 -12.02 -11.18 30.07
N LYS A 850 -10.97 -10.41 29.86
CA LYS A 850 -9.60 -10.89 29.66
C LYS A 850 -8.55 -9.98 30.26
N ASP A 851 -7.41 -10.55 30.57
CA ASP A 851 -6.21 -9.78 30.91
C ASP A 851 -5.62 -9.15 29.64
N VAL A 852 -5.21 -7.89 29.74
CA VAL A 852 -4.56 -7.16 28.66
C VAL A 852 -3.33 -6.42 29.15
N ASP A 853 -2.42 -6.10 28.26
CA ASP A 853 -1.19 -5.43 28.64
C ASP A 853 -1.38 -3.94 28.97
N TYR A 854 -2.37 -3.28 28.34
CA TYR A 854 -2.76 -1.92 28.68
C TYR A 854 -4.22 -1.62 28.32
N ILE A 855 -4.76 -0.54 28.88
CA ILE A 855 -6.09 -0.01 28.60
C ILE A 855 -5.95 1.37 28.00
N SER A 856 -6.84 1.77 27.07
CA SER A 856 -6.88 3.14 26.55
C SER A 856 -7.13 4.15 27.65
N GLY A 857 -6.44 5.27 27.58
CA GLY A 857 -6.69 6.42 28.43
C GLY A 857 -8.06 7.07 28.28
N ALA A 858 -8.87 6.59 27.31
CA ALA A 858 -10.22 7.13 27.07
C ALA A 858 -11.23 6.71 28.15
N ALA A 859 -11.04 5.52 28.76
CA ALA A 859 -11.96 5.02 29.81
C ALA A 859 -11.21 4.05 30.73
N ILE A 860 -10.78 4.51 31.93
CA ILE A 860 -10.02 3.71 32.89
C ILE A 860 -10.59 3.88 34.29
N LEU A 861 -10.95 2.76 34.95
CA LEU A 861 -11.37 2.70 36.35
C LEU A 861 -10.30 2.04 37.20
N LEU A 862 -9.99 2.60 38.37
CA LEU A 862 -9.11 2.01 39.37
C LEU A 862 -9.50 2.50 40.76
N SER A 863 -9.02 1.80 41.84
CA SER A 863 -9.32 2.28 43.21
C SER A 863 -8.62 3.60 43.52
N THR A 864 -9.30 4.49 44.21
CA THR A 864 -8.75 5.79 44.64
C THR A 864 -7.53 5.60 45.55
N ALA A 865 -7.51 4.54 46.35
CA ALA A 865 -6.37 4.19 47.19
C ALA A 865 -5.15 3.80 46.36
N LEU A 866 -5.31 2.92 45.34
CA LEU A 866 -4.25 2.52 44.44
C LEU A 866 -3.72 3.70 43.64
N TRP A 867 -4.62 4.56 43.13
CA TRP A 867 -4.23 5.78 42.42
C TRP A 867 -3.34 6.70 43.29
N LYS A 868 -3.69 6.89 44.56
CA LYS A 868 -2.89 7.66 45.52
C LYS A 868 -1.53 7.02 45.81
N GLN A 869 -1.49 5.68 45.91
CA GLN A 869 -0.26 4.92 46.21
C GLN A 869 0.75 4.92 45.05
N ILE A 870 0.28 4.81 43.80
CA ILE A 870 1.15 4.75 42.61
C ILE A 870 1.93 6.05 42.43
N GLY A 871 1.47 7.15 43.01
CA GLY A 871 2.12 8.46 42.96
C GLY A 871 2.29 9.02 41.55
N VAL A 872 1.79 10.18 41.32
CA VAL A 872 1.54 10.75 40.01
C VAL A 872 2.75 11.49 39.39
N SER A 873 3.96 11.10 39.71
CA SER A 873 5.16 11.78 39.15
C SER A 873 5.77 11.05 37.96
N THR A 874 5.25 11.32 36.76
CA THR A 874 5.92 10.99 35.49
C THR A 874 6.30 12.26 34.72
N SER A 875 6.84 13.25 35.44
CA SER A 875 7.19 14.56 34.85
C SER A 875 8.32 14.53 33.81
N GLY A 876 9.03 13.41 33.65
CA GLY A 876 10.22 13.29 32.80
C GLY A 876 10.03 12.65 31.42
N LEU A 877 8.82 12.20 31.03
CA LEU A 877 8.64 11.47 29.77
C LEU A 877 7.82 12.27 28.73
N PRO A 878 8.29 12.38 27.48
CA PRO A 878 7.72 13.32 26.50
C PRO A 878 6.41 12.89 25.83
N ARG A 879 6.02 11.60 25.79
CA ARG A 879 4.84 11.13 25.03
C ARG A 879 3.66 10.69 25.91
N ARG A 880 2.42 11.08 25.54
CA ARG A 880 1.17 10.72 26.25
C ARG A 880 1.01 9.19 26.41
N THR A 881 1.21 8.44 25.34
CA THR A 881 1.04 6.99 25.31
C THR A 881 2.08 6.24 26.17
N ALA A 882 3.34 6.67 26.17
CA ALA A 882 4.39 6.09 27.00
C ALA A 882 4.14 6.32 28.50
N LYS A 883 3.61 7.47 28.89
CA LYS A 883 3.25 7.80 30.28
C LYS A 883 2.12 6.92 30.79
N ILE A 884 1.11 6.65 29.99
CA ILE A 884 0.01 5.75 30.34
C ILE A 884 0.53 4.32 30.46
N ARG A 885 1.36 3.84 29.55
CA ARG A 885 1.96 2.50 29.60
C ARG A 885 2.83 2.29 30.85
N ILE A 886 3.67 3.26 31.22
CA ILE A 886 4.49 3.16 32.43
C ILE A 886 3.62 3.17 33.67
N TRP A 887 2.53 3.90 33.67
CA TRP A 887 1.54 3.89 34.74
C TRP A 887 0.90 2.51 34.87
N HIS A 888 0.54 1.85 33.78
CA HIS A 888 0.09 0.46 33.73
C HIS A 888 1.16 -0.50 34.32
N LEU A 889 2.44 -0.31 33.94
CA LEU A 889 3.55 -1.13 34.44
C LEU A 889 3.76 -1.04 35.97
N ARG A 890 3.34 0.05 36.62
CA ARG A 890 3.44 0.26 38.06
C ARG A 890 2.27 -0.35 38.86
N CYS A 891 1.16 -0.67 38.20
CA CYS A 891 -0.05 -1.17 38.87
C CYS A 891 0.00 -2.64 39.34
N GLY A 892 1.09 -3.37 39.11
CA GLY A 892 1.24 -4.77 39.53
C GLY A 892 0.48 -5.77 38.65
N LYS A 893 0.01 -6.90 39.19
CA LYS A 893 -0.85 -7.86 38.50
C LYS A 893 -2.12 -7.14 38.04
N ARG A 894 -2.38 -7.20 36.76
CA ARG A 894 -3.40 -6.43 36.07
C ARG A 894 -4.39 -7.40 35.45
N ALA A 895 -5.55 -7.45 35.98
CA ALA A 895 -6.66 -7.97 35.24
C ALA A 895 -7.28 -6.77 34.55
N THR A 896 -7.39 -6.85 33.28
CA THR A 896 -8.11 -5.89 32.50
C THR A 896 -9.24 -6.59 31.84
N ALA A 897 -10.40 -6.14 32.10
CA ALA A 897 -11.57 -6.63 31.47
C ALA A 897 -11.84 -5.77 30.26
N SER A 898 -11.71 -6.33 29.09
CA SER A 898 -12.50 -5.89 27.96
C SER A 898 -13.92 -6.38 28.24
N PHE A 899 -14.84 -5.45 28.50
CA PHE A 899 -16.18 -5.79 28.91
C PHE A 899 -17.09 -6.13 27.78
N THR A 900 -17.72 -7.28 27.92
CA THR A 900 -19.13 -7.40 27.65
C THR A 900 -19.79 -7.88 28.93
N SER A 901 -20.67 -7.07 29.48
CA SER A 901 -21.76 -7.61 30.31
C SER A 901 -22.48 -8.71 29.51
N GLN A 902 -23.28 -9.52 30.17
CA GLN A 902 -24.21 -10.42 29.48
C GLN A 902 -25.15 -9.70 28.49
N ASN A 903 -25.04 -8.37 28.39
CA ASN A 903 -25.71 -7.52 27.44
C ASN A 903 -24.66 -7.03 26.40
N PRO A 904 -24.67 -7.49 25.12
CA PRO A 904 -23.70 -7.14 24.11
C PRO A 904 -23.70 -5.66 23.70
N ARG A 905 -24.55 -4.84 24.30
CA ARG A 905 -24.68 -3.40 24.02
C ARG A 905 -23.96 -2.46 25.00
N SER A 906 -23.30 -2.96 26.04
CA SER A 906 -22.53 -2.09 26.95
C SER A 906 -21.18 -1.77 26.33
N SER A 907 -21.10 -0.66 25.62
CA SER A 907 -19.88 -0.12 24.99
C SER A 907 -19.79 1.38 25.20
N ILE A 908 -18.60 1.93 25.06
CA ILE A 908 -18.37 3.38 25.02
C ILE A 908 -18.07 3.75 23.58
N SER A 909 -18.87 4.62 22.98
CA SER A 909 -18.58 5.19 21.66
C SER A 909 -17.81 6.49 21.76
N LYS A 910 -16.83 6.67 20.87
CA LYS A 910 -16.02 7.89 20.78
C LYS A 910 -16.50 8.74 19.62
N ALA A 911 -16.90 9.98 19.87
CA ALA A 911 -17.26 10.92 18.84
C ALA A 911 -16.00 11.42 18.10
N PHE A 912 -16.02 11.43 16.77
CA PHE A 912 -15.00 12.10 15.96
C PHE A 912 -15.41 13.54 15.67
N PRO A 913 -14.47 14.50 15.73
CA PRO A 913 -14.71 15.80 15.14
C PRO A 913 -14.90 15.64 13.62
N THR A 914 -15.94 16.20 13.06
CA THR A 914 -16.20 16.25 11.63
C THR A 914 -15.29 17.24 10.87
N GLU A 915 -14.26 17.77 11.49
CA GLU A 915 -13.26 18.55 10.80
C GLU A 915 -12.23 17.63 10.17
N ARG A 916 -12.12 17.73 8.85
CA ARG A 916 -11.04 17.14 8.05
C ARG A 916 -9.71 17.45 8.73
N MET A 917 -8.98 16.45 9.15
CA MET A 917 -7.55 16.59 9.31
C MET A 917 -7.03 17.05 7.95
N SER A 918 -6.60 18.31 7.87
CA SER A 918 -5.72 18.74 6.80
C SER A 918 -4.53 17.78 6.81
N THR A 919 -4.31 17.13 5.70
CA THR A 919 -3.11 16.34 5.44
C THR A 919 -1.93 17.30 5.29
N GLU A 920 -1.42 17.79 6.41
CA GLU A 920 -0.05 18.26 6.49
C GLU A 920 0.70 17.32 7.45
N PRO A 921 1.83 16.76 7.03
CA PRO A 921 2.61 15.87 7.88
C PRO A 921 3.28 16.68 8.97
N VAL A 922 2.95 16.37 10.20
CA VAL A 922 3.72 16.79 11.37
C VAL A 922 4.63 15.67 11.83
#